data_36c01fc6a47d701ea94a19537537b0b6
#
_entry.id   36c01fc6a47d701ea94a19537537b0b6
#
_cell.length_a   1.000
_cell.length_b   1.000
_cell.length_c   1.000
_cell.angle_alpha   90.00
_cell.angle_beta   90.00
_cell.angle_gamma   90.00
#
_symmetry.space_group_name_H-M   'P 1'
#
loop_
_entity.id
_entity.type
_entity.pdbx_description
1 polymer ?
#
loop_
_entity_poly.entity_id
_entity_poly.type
_entity_poly.pdbx_seq_one_letter_code
_entity_poly.pdbx_strand_id
1 'polypeptide(L)'
;MVTWHPAQRSWSVALSPLIQSLRRALWDRPAAYPCVRQLDEEDCGAACMATVAASHGVHLSLSHVREVVGTTSNGTTLLGLRRGAESLGFRAQAAKADRHLIDQLADVPLPIICHWHGNHWVVLHGHKGTNLVVADPAIGVMELDRQAFLQAWSDGVVLVLEPDPARLYQPDEAKPEGLRILRQFLVPFKPLLTQAIALNSVIGLLGLSMPLLMQILTDDVLIRGDAGLLASLCIGLMLLFSFRSLLNLLQGHMVGYFGQKLQLQMTMHYGQKVLGLPLRYFEARRSGEVVSRISDIQHLNRLMTEVVLGLPSQFCIAAVSLLVMWSYNPLLTLAALACYLVVIVCNLCYLPAQASLAKTLLVKGAENQGYLVELFRGISVLKCSDATAQAWQEYQRQIGKLTNLAWRSLRLDLQETTWTNLLGNLSGLALLWYGSSFVIQQQLSIGQLLAFSGMGANVLGFLTGISAISQEVVRADVVIRRMSEVLTEQSESQVHRGIHHIELPADAAISVENVSFHHPGRRQLLEQFSVEIPGGVTTAIIGESGCGKSTLMRLVAGIDLPQSGVIRYGPYSGRDLEIGNLRKQVVLVPQDSVLFNRSICDNFRFAEPEISFEQIVAACRLSLADDFIRELPDGYQTIVGEFGTNLSGGQRQRLAIARALISEPAILILDESTSALDPVLENRLLDQLLQHRQGKTTLFVSHRPSMILRAEWIIYLDGGRVRAQNDPSLLRKNKLVSPFLAAA
;
A
#
# COMPACT_ATOMS: atom_id res chain seq x y z
N MET A 1 -36.98 -2.20 -1.54
CA MET A 1 -37.47 -1.42 -2.70
C MET A 1 -37.68 0.01 -2.27
N VAL A 2 -36.76 0.91 -2.56
CA VAL A 2 -37.00 2.35 -2.67
C VAL A 2 -36.04 2.85 -3.75
N THR A 3 -36.62 3.20 -4.88
CA THR A 3 -35.98 3.77 -6.05
C THR A 3 -35.60 5.22 -5.77
N TRP A 4 -34.33 5.56 -5.93
CA TRP A 4 -33.86 6.94 -5.89
C TRP A 4 -33.49 7.43 -7.29
N HIS A 5 -34.20 8.43 -7.76
CA HIS A 5 -33.94 9.17 -9.01
C HIS A 5 -32.74 10.14 -8.83
N PRO A 6 -31.91 10.33 -9.87
CA PRO A 6 -30.75 11.22 -9.81
C PRO A 6 -31.09 12.60 -10.36
N ALA A 7 -31.26 13.57 -9.45
CA ALA A 7 -31.27 14.98 -9.83
C ALA A 7 -30.55 15.81 -8.78
N GLN A 8 -29.24 16.01 -8.96
CA GLN A 8 -28.52 17.19 -8.42
C GLN A 8 -27.09 17.23 -9.00
N ARG A 9 -26.96 17.83 -10.20
CA ARG A 9 -25.71 18.44 -10.68
C ARG A 9 -25.69 19.86 -10.16
N SER A 10 -24.67 20.31 -9.38
CA SER A 10 -24.21 21.70 -9.48
C SER A 10 -23.01 22.17 -8.66
N TRP A 11 -22.38 21.42 -7.73
CA TRP A 11 -21.21 21.94 -6.99
C TRP A 11 -19.89 21.17 -7.13
N SER A 12 -19.90 19.96 -7.71
CA SER A 12 -18.70 19.12 -7.86
C SER A 12 -17.90 19.38 -9.15
N VAL A 13 -18.38 20.27 -10.03
CA VAL A 13 -17.80 20.53 -11.35
C VAL A 13 -16.70 21.60 -11.31
N ALA A 14 -16.69 22.46 -10.31
CA ALA A 14 -15.77 23.60 -10.25
C ALA A 14 -14.36 23.28 -9.69
N LEU A 15 -14.25 22.34 -8.74
CA LEU A 15 -12.95 22.02 -8.11
C LEU A 15 -12.12 20.98 -8.90
N SER A 16 -12.76 20.05 -9.59
CA SER A 16 -12.05 19.02 -10.35
C SER A 16 -11.24 19.56 -11.54
N PRO A 17 -11.75 20.49 -12.34
CA PRO A 17 -10.95 21.08 -13.44
C PRO A 17 -9.86 22.01 -12.92
N LEU A 18 -10.04 22.68 -11.80
CA LEU A 18 -9.01 23.57 -11.23
C LEU A 18 -7.84 22.78 -10.66
N ILE A 19 -8.10 21.70 -9.95
CA ILE A 19 -7.07 20.78 -9.45
C ILE A 19 -6.39 20.07 -10.63
N GLN A 20 -7.14 19.67 -11.65
CA GLN A 20 -6.57 19.07 -12.86
C GLN A 20 -5.79 20.08 -13.71
N SER A 21 -6.26 21.32 -13.82
CA SER A 21 -5.55 22.37 -14.55
C SER A 21 -4.29 22.85 -13.80
N LEU A 22 -4.34 22.99 -12.49
CA LEU A 22 -3.17 23.24 -11.64
C LEU A 22 -2.18 22.09 -11.70
N ARG A 23 -2.66 20.86 -11.69
CA ARG A 23 -1.82 19.67 -11.87
C ARG A 23 -1.15 19.64 -13.23
N ARG A 24 -1.90 19.88 -14.33
CA ARG A 24 -1.33 19.97 -15.70
C ARG A 24 -0.39 21.14 -15.85
N ALA A 25 -0.71 22.30 -15.31
CA ALA A 25 0.12 23.49 -15.42
C ALA A 25 1.41 23.42 -14.59
N LEU A 26 1.39 22.77 -13.43
CA LEU A 26 2.50 22.72 -12.49
C LEU A 26 3.32 21.43 -12.58
N TRP A 27 2.72 20.30 -13.04
CA TRP A 27 3.38 18.99 -12.98
C TRP A 27 3.39 18.15 -14.26
N ASP A 28 2.44 18.36 -15.18
CA ASP A 28 2.38 17.62 -16.44
C ASP A 28 2.89 18.44 -17.63
N ARG A 29 4.07 19.04 -17.54
CA ARG A 29 4.80 19.31 -18.79
C ARG A 29 5.16 17.93 -19.36
N PRO A 30 4.81 17.61 -20.63
CA PRO A 30 5.28 16.38 -21.25
C PRO A 30 6.80 16.42 -21.16
N ALA A 31 7.35 15.62 -20.23
CA ALA A 31 8.79 15.47 -20.15
C ALA A 31 9.22 14.86 -21.48
N ALA A 32 10.27 15.41 -22.08
CA ALA A 32 10.82 14.87 -23.33
C ALA A 32 11.15 13.38 -23.20
N TYR A 33 11.32 12.91 -21.94
CA TYR A 33 11.61 11.53 -21.57
C TYR A 33 10.67 11.09 -20.43
N PRO A 34 9.71 10.19 -20.69
CA PRO A 34 8.82 9.65 -19.66
C PRO A 34 9.61 8.95 -18.54
N CYS A 35 9.16 9.09 -17.30
CA CYS A 35 9.69 8.37 -16.16
C CYS A 35 8.58 8.10 -15.15
N VAL A 36 8.14 6.86 -15.07
CA VAL A 36 7.19 6.41 -14.04
C VAL A 36 7.99 6.12 -12.77
N ARG A 37 7.58 6.76 -11.66
CA ARG A 37 8.24 6.60 -10.36
C ARG A 37 7.78 5.33 -9.69
N GLN A 38 8.71 4.59 -9.09
CA GLN A 38 8.38 3.49 -8.18
C GLN A 38 7.69 4.02 -6.91
N LEU A 39 6.82 3.21 -6.33
CA LEU A 39 6.12 3.51 -5.09
C LEU A 39 6.78 2.81 -3.89
N ASP A 40 7.37 1.65 -4.13
CA ASP A 40 8.09 0.84 -3.18
C ASP A 40 9.44 0.39 -3.78
N GLU A 41 10.36 -0.11 -2.96
CA GLU A 41 11.73 -0.47 -3.39
C GLU A 41 11.74 -1.56 -4.46
N GLU A 42 10.82 -2.51 -4.38
CA GLU A 42 10.71 -3.67 -5.25
C GLU A 42 10.12 -3.34 -6.64
N ASP A 43 9.54 -2.15 -6.79
CA ASP A 43 8.79 -1.75 -7.99
C ASP A 43 9.66 -1.29 -9.16
N CYS A 44 10.99 -1.24 -9.00
CA CYS A 44 11.89 -0.68 -10.02
C CYS A 44 11.67 -1.30 -11.41
N GLY A 45 11.55 -2.63 -11.51
CA GLY A 45 11.29 -3.31 -12.78
C GLY A 45 9.90 -3.01 -13.36
N ALA A 46 8.86 -3.02 -12.52
CA ALA A 46 7.52 -2.68 -12.95
C ALA A 46 7.43 -1.20 -13.41
N ALA A 47 8.08 -0.29 -12.71
CA ALA A 47 8.13 1.13 -13.06
C ALA A 47 8.93 1.37 -14.37
N CYS A 48 10.01 0.61 -14.60
CA CYS A 48 10.72 0.63 -15.88
C CYS A 48 9.83 0.16 -17.03
N MET A 49 9.09 -0.93 -16.86
CA MET A 49 8.16 -1.42 -17.88
C MET A 49 7.05 -0.41 -18.16
N ALA A 50 6.47 0.20 -17.12
CA ALA A 50 5.48 1.27 -17.25
C ALA A 50 6.06 2.51 -17.94
N THR A 51 7.34 2.83 -17.69
CA THR A 51 8.07 3.92 -18.37
C THR A 51 8.24 3.66 -19.87
N VAL A 52 8.62 2.42 -20.24
CA VAL A 52 8.71 2.02 -21.64
C VAL A 52 7.34 2.07 -22.32
N ALA A 53 6.29 1.54 -21.68
CA ALA A 53 4.92 1.64 -22.20
C ALA A 53 4.50 3.10 -22.41
N ALA A 54 4.77 3.99 -21.46
CA ALA A 54 4.48 5.41 -21.55
C ALA A 54 5.24 6.10 -22.70
N SER A 55 6.46 5.67 -23.02
CA SER A 55 7.23 6.17 -24.16
C SER A 55 6.58 5.82 -25.50
N HIS A 56 5.77 4.77 -25.53
CA HIS A 56 4.97 4.38 -26.69
C HIS A 56 3.50 4.85 -26.60
N GLY A 57 3.19 5.79 -25.70
CA GLY A 57 1.85 6.40 -25.55
C GLY A 57 0.86 5.56 -24.77
N VAL A 58 1.26 4.45 -24.15
CA VAL A 58 0.41 3.58 -23.33
C VAL A 58 0.64 3.85 -21.86
N HIS A 59 -0.37 4.39 -21.18
CA HIS A 59 -0.29 4.68 -19.74
C HIS A 59 -0.90 3.53 -18.93
N LEU A 60 -0.04 2.77 -18.25
CA LEU A 60 -0.41 1.63 -17.41
C LEU A 60 -0.36 2.00 -15.92
N SER A 61 -1.28 1.46 -15.11
CA SER A 61 -1.16 1.55 -13.66
C SER A 61 0.01 0.69 -13.17
N LEU A 62 0.75 1.17 -12.18
CA LEU A 62 1.91 0.44 -11.66
C LEU A 62 1.50 -0.90 -11.04
N SER A 63 0.33 -0.96 -10.36
CA SER A 63 -0.21 -2.20 -9.81
C SER A 63 -0.45 -3.27 -10.87
N HIS A 64 -1.06 -2.90 -12.00
CA HIS A 64 -1.27 -3.83 -13.11
C HIS A 64 0.05 -4.33 -13.69
N VAL A 65 0.99 -3.42 -13.95
CA VAL A 65 2.32 -3.81 -14.47
C VAL A 65 3.05 -4.70 -13.46
N ARG A 66 2.99 -4.40 -12.17
CA ARG A 66 3.58 -5.20 -11.08
C ARG A 66 3.07 -6.64 -11.10
N GLU A 67 1.77 -6.83 -11.31
CA GLU A 67 1.17 -8.15 -11.43
C GLU A 67 1.64 -8.88 -12.69
N VAL A 68 1.61 -8.21 -13.82
CA VAL A 68 1.95 -8.78 -15.13
C VAL A 68 3.41 -9.18 -15.24
N VAL A 69 4.35 -8.35 -14.71
CA VAL A 69 5.79 -8.69 -14.69
C VAL A 69 6.17 -9.63 -13.54
N GLY A 70 5.22 -9.93 -12.63
CA GLY A 70 5.44 -10.83 -11.51
C GLY A 70 6.45 -10.29 -10.50
N THR A 71 6.32 -9.02 -10.09
CA THR A 71 7.12 -8.43 -9.03
C THR A 71 6.82 -9.11 -7.70
N THR A 72 7.86 -9.47 -6.96
CA THR A 72 7.79 -10.11 -5.64
C THR A 72 8.41 -9.21 -4.58
N SER A 73 8.40 -9.64 -3.31
CA SER A 73 9.13 -8.96 -2.22
C SER A 73 10.64 -8.85 -2.43
N ASN A 74 11.19 -9.59 -3.40
CA ASN A 74 12.61 -9.54 -3.80
C ASN A 74 12.82 -8.75 -5.10
N GLY A 75 11.82 -7.99 -5.55
CA GLY A 75 11.86 -7.24 -6.79
C GLY A 75 11.40 -8.04 -8.02
N THR A 76 11.75 -7.55 -9.20
CA THR A 76 11.33 -8.12 -10.48
C THR A 76 12.52 -8.82 -11.18
N THR A 77 12.33 -10.06 -11.59
CA THR A 77 13.35 -10.81 -12.34
C THR A 77 13.34 -10.44 -13.83
N LEU A 78 14.47 -10.65 -14.52
CA LEU A 78 14.56 -10.46 -15.98
C LEU A 78 13.54 -11.35 -16.73
N LEU A 79 13.31 -12.56 -16.26
CA LEU A 79 12.30 -13.48 -16.83
C LEU A 79 10.88 -12.93 -16.64
N GLY A 80 10.60 -12.35 -15.47
CA GLY A 80 9.33 -11.69 -15.18
C GLY A 80 9.10 -10.47 -16.07
N LEU A 81 10.12 -9.61 -16.23
CA LEU A 81 10.07 -8.46 -17.13
C LEU A 81 9.79 -8.88 -18.58
N ARG A 82 10.52 -9.91 -19.07
CA ARG A 82 10.34 -10.42 -20.43
C ARG A 82 8.91 -10.93 -20.65
N ARG A 83 8.43 -11.84 -19.79
CA ARG A 83 7.07 -12.40 -19.91
C ARG A 83 5.97 -11.34 -19.78
N GLY A 84 6.17 -10.42 -18.83
CA GLY A 84 5.25 -9.31 -18.65
C GLY A 84 5.20 -8.39 -19.88
N ALA A 85 6.34 -8.09 -20.48
CA ALA A 85 6.41 -7.33 -21.71
C ALA A 85 5.70 -8.05 -22.86
N GLU A 86 5.92 -9.37 -23.03
CA GLU A 86 5.26 -10.19 -24.04
C GLU A 86 3.72 -10.20 -23.86
N SER A 87 3.23 -10.24 -22.59
CA SER A 87 1.80 -10.20 -22.30
C SER A 87 1.17 -8.81 -22.52
N LEU A 88 1.97 -7.75 -22.40
CA LEU A 88 1.55 -6.37 -22.70
C LEU A 88 1.62 -6.02 -24.20
N GLY A 89 2.04 -6.99 -25.03
CA GLY A 89 2.10 -6.83 -26.48
C GLY A 89 3.43 -6.27 -27.00
N PHE A 90 4.50 -6.42 -26.24
CA PHE A 90 5.86 -6.13 -26.73
C PHE A 90 6.55 -7.41 -27.17
N ARG A 91 7.40 -7.32 -28.19
CA ARG A 91 8.42 -8.33 -28.46
C ARG A 91 9.59 -8.05 -27.54
N ALA A 92 9.93 -8.98 -26.64
CA ALA A 92 10.91 -8.78 -25.62
C ALA A 92 12.12 -9.71 -25.81
N GLN A 93 13.32 -9.13 -25.96
CA GLN A 93 14.55 -9.87 -26.08
C GLN A 93 15.51 -9.52 -24.96
N ALA A 94 15.80 -10.50 -24.09
CA ALA A 94 16.80 -10.36 -23.05
C ALA A 94 18.19 -10.71 -23.64
N ALA A 95 19.16 -9.82 -23.45
CA ALA A 95 20.51 -9.98 -23.95
C ALA A 95 21.55 -9.56 -22.92
N LYS A 96 22.75 -10.12 -23.05
CA LYS A 96 23.94 -9.62 -22.38
C LYS A 96 24.77 -8.88 -23.43
N ALA A 97 24.77 -7.54 -23.33
CA ALA A 97 25.42 -6.66 -24.29
C ALA A 97 26.83 -6.28 -23.82
N ASP A 98 27.69 -6.01 -24.76
CA ASP A 98 29.03 -5.47 -24.52
C ASP A 98 28.98 -3.92 -24.44
N ARG A 99 30.05 -3.34 -23.96
CA ARG A 99 30.23 -1.88 -23.79
C ARG A 99 30.08 -1.10 -25.10
N HIS A 100 30.27 -1.76 -26.26
CA HIS A 100 30.04 -1.21 -27.60
C HIS A 100 28.57 -0.94 -27.93
N LEU A 101 27.61 -1.50 -27.16
CA LEU A 101 26.19 -1.19 -27.34
C LEU A 101 25.92 0.32 -27.28
N ILE A 102 26.65 1.03 -26.42
CA ILE A 102 26.49 2.49 -26.25
C ILE A 102 26.88 3.25 -27.53
N ASP A 103 27.83 2.74 -28.28
CA ASP A 103 28.28 3.35 -29.53
C ASP A 103 27.33 3.05 -30.71
N GLN A 104 26.48 2.02 -30.56
CA GLN A 104 25.54 1.50 -31.55
C GLN A 104 24.08 1.68 -31.14
N LEU A 105 23.78 2.61 -30.22
CA LEU A 105 22.42 2.85 -29.75
C LEU A 105 21.45 3.28 -30.87
N ALA A 106 21.95 3.79 -32.00
CA ALA A 106 21.11 4.13 -33.15
C ALA A 106 20.50 2.90 -33.84
N ASP A 107 21.12 1.74 -33.69
CA ASP A 107 20.69 0.49 -34.31
C ASP A 107 19.80 -0.36 -33.38
N VAL A 108 19.55 0.12 -32.15
CA VAL A 108 18.75 -0.59 -31.15
C VAL A 108 17.43 0.13 -30.92
N PRO A 109 16.29 -0.58 -30.88
CA PRO A 109 15.01 0.05 -30.55
C PRO A 109 15.03 0.60 -29.12
N LEU A 110 14.85 1.89 -28.98
CA LEU A 110 14.82 2.60 -27.70
C LEU A 110 13.38 2.94 -27.30
N PRO A 111 13.08 3.03 -26.00
CA PRO A 111 13.94 2.84 -24.84
C PRO A 111 14.16 1.37 -24.44
N ILE A 112 15.32 1.07 -23.83
CA ILE A 112 15.66 -0.25 -23.30
C ILE A 112 15.75 -0.25 -21.78
N ILE A 113 15.46 -1.40 -21.15
CA ILE A 113 15.62 -1.58 -19.70
C ILE A 113 17.00 -2.18 -19.42
N CYS A 114 17.78 -1.53 -18.55
CA CYS A 114 19.13 -1.93 -18.16
C CYS A 114 19.16 -2.36 -16.69
N HIS A 115 19.91 -3.42 -16.38
CA HIS A 115 20.16 -3.84 -15.00
C HIS A 115 21.25 -2.96 -14.39
N TRP A 116 21.03 -2.46 -13.17
CA TRP A 116 21.78 -1.35 -12.60
C TRP A 116 22.36 -1.71 -11.24
N HIS A 117 23.65 -1.49 -11.04
CA HIS A 117 24.35 -1.80 -9.77
C HIS A 117 24.13 -3.22 -9.23
N GLY A 118 23.71 -4.18 -10.09
CA GLY A 118 23.50 -5.58 -9.71
C GLY A 118 22.19 -5.89 -8.97
N ASN A 119 21.34 -4.89 -8.67
CA ASN A 119 20.10 -5.09 -7.90
C ASN A 119 18.95 -4.14 -8.27
N HIS A 120 19.13 -3.31 -9.28
CA HIS A 120 18.13 -2.29 -9.67
C HIS A 120 17.87 -2.30 -11.18
N TRP A 121 16.75 -1.72 -11.61
CA TRP A 121 16.39 -1.57 -13.03
C TRP A 121 16.21 -0.11 -13.38
N VAL A 122 16.74 0.32 -14.53
CA VAL A 122 16.59 1.66 -15.07
C VAL A 122 16.26 1.61 -16.58
N VAL A 123 15.72 2.71 -17.13
CA VAL A 123 15.40 2.82 -18.55
C VAL A 123 16.39 3.75 -19.23
N LEU A 124 17.04 3.29 -20.28
CA LEU A 124 17.90 4.10 -21.15
C LEU A 124 17.07 4.60 -22.34
N HIS A 125 16.87 5.91 -22.40
CA HIS A 125 16.13 6.57 -23.48
C HIS A 125 17.00 6.90 -24.72
N GLY A 126 18.30 7.02 -24.55
CA GLY A 126 19.22 7.36 -25.65
C GLY A 126 20.24 8.41 -25.29
N HIS A 127 20.72 9.13 -26.32
CA HIS A 127 21.70 10.21 -26.20
C HIS A 127 21.04 11.59 -26.16
N LYS A 128 21.64 12.50 -25.38
CA LYS A 128 21.42 13.95 -25.47
C LYS A 128 22.79 14.64 -25.54
N GLY A 129 23.22 14.95 -26.74
CA GLY A 129 24.61 15.36 -26.98
C GLY A 129 25.60 14.22 -26.69
N THR A 130 26.56 14.46 -25.82
CA THR A 130 27.55 13.46 -25.36
C THR A 130 27.08 12.59 -24.20
N ASN A 131 26.00 12.98 -23.53
CA ASN A 131 25.49 12.32 -22.34
C ASN A 131 24.35 11.32 -22.66
N LEU A 132 24.24 10.29 -21.84
CA LEU A 132 23.17 9.29 -21.87
C LEU A 132 22.01 9.74 -20.98
N VAL A 133 20.78 9.64 -21.51
CA VAL A 133 19.56 9.95 -20.75
C VAL A 133 19.01 8.68 -20.13
N VAL A 134 19.07 8.60 -18.81
CA VAL A 134 18.62 7.46 -18.02
C VAL A 134 17.44 7.89 -17.15
N ALA A 135 16.34 7.16 -17.25
CA ALA A 135 15.23 7.30 -16.32
C ALA A 135 15.35 6.24 -15.22
N ASP A 136 15.70 6.68 -14.01
CA ASP A 136 15.72 5.88 -12.80
C ASP A 136 14.40 6.03 -12.07
N PRO A 137 13.64 4.95 -11.85
CA PRO A 137 12.36 5.01 -11.16
C PRO A 137 12.45 5.58 -9.73
N ALA A 138 13.59 5.44 -9.06
CA ALA A 138 13.81 5.94 -7.71
C ALA A 138 14.12 7.45 -7.69
N ILE A 139 14.93 7.93 -8.67
CA ILE A 139 15.50 9.27 -8.66
C ILE A 139 14.83 10.18 -9.70
N GLY A 140 14.51 9.67 -10.89
CA GLY A 140 13.97 10.37 -12.06
C GLY A 140 14.91 10.37 -13.24
N VAL A 141 14.65 11.25 -14.20
CA VAL A 141 15.49 11.38 -15.39
C VAL A 141 16.80 12.06 -15.01
N MET A 142 17.91 11.43 -15.37
CA MET A 142 19.27 11.93 -15.16
C MET A 142 20.07 11.87 -16.46
N GLU A 143 21.01 12.76 -16.60
CA GLU A 143 21.98 12.76 -17.70
C GLU A 143 23.33 12.30 -17.15
N LEU A 144 23.86 11.20 -17.67
CA LEU A 144 25.10 10.59 -17.23
C LEU A 144 26.13 10.60 -18.34
N ASP A 145 27.39 10.79 -17.98
CA ASP A 145 28.48 10.56 -18.91
C ASP A 145 28.68 9.07 -19.18
N ARG A 146 29.40 8.74 -20.25
CA ARG A 146 29.65 7.35 -20.66
C ARG A 146 30.34 6.53 -19.55
N GLN A 147 31.28 7.11 -18.82
CA GLN A 147 32.04 6.40 -17.80
C GLN A 147 31.18 6.07 -16.59
N ALA A 148 30.41 7.03 -16.09
CA ALA A 148 29.49 6.83 -14.97
C ALA A 148 28.43 5.77 -15.32
N PHE A 149 27.88 5.79 -16.54
CA PHE A 149 26.94 4.79 -17.01
C PHE A 149 27.55 3.39 -17.01
N LEU A 150 28.74 3.20 -17.59
CA LEU A 150 29.41 1.90 -17.67
C LEU A 150 29.83 1.34 -16.30
N GLN A 151 30.15 2.20 -15.34
CA GLN A 151 30.44 1.79 -13.97
C GLN A 151 29.19 1.24 -13.26
N ALA A 152 28.05 1.86 -13.49
CA ALA A 152 26.79 1.45 -12.88
C ALA A 152 26.15 0.24 -13.61
N TRP A 153 26.30 0.17 -14.94
CA TRP A 153 25.87 -0.94 -15.77
C TRP A 153 26.99 -2.00 -15.91
N SER A 154 27.32 -2.64 -14.81
CA SER A 154 28.50 -3.50 -14.70
C SER A 154 28.34 -4.89 -15.28
N ASP A 155 27.12 -5.44 -15.32
CA ASP A 155 26.84 -6.82 -15.77
C ASP A 155 26.43 -6.95 -17.23
N GLY A 156 26.17 -5.85 -17.92
CA GLY A 156 25.82 -5.82 -19.33
C GLY A 156 24.43 -6.35 -19.66
N VAL A 157 23.56 -6.59 -18.66
CA VAL A 157 22.22 -7.13 -18.86
C VAL A 157 21.27 -6.08 -19.35
N VAL A 158 20.55 -6.35 -20.46
CA VAL A 158 19.56 -5.48 -21.08
C VAL A 158 18.33 -6.26 -21.50
N LEU A 159 17.19 -5.58 -21.50
CA LEU A 159 15.95 -6.04 -22.09
C LEU A 159 15.56 -5.04 -23.20
N VAL A 160 15.61 -5.50 -24.44
CA VAL A 160 15.20 -4.78 -25.64
C VAL A 160 13.72 -5.03 -25.85
N LEU A 161 12.95 -3.99 -26.13
CA LEU A 161 11.50 -4.01 -26.22
C LEU A 161 11.04 -3.34 -27.51
N GLU A 162 10.31 -4.07 -28.34
CA GLU A 162 9.66 -3.56 -29.55
C GLU A 162 8.16 -3.69 -29.41
N PRO A 163 7.38 -2.60 -29.59
CA PRO A 163 5.93 -2.69 -29.53
C PRO A 163 5.40 -3.45 -30.74
N ASP A 164 4.48 -4.41 -30.52
CA ASP A 164 3.69 -5.03 -31.57
C ASP A 164 2.36 -4.28 -31.71
N PRO A 165 2.16 -3.45 -32.75
CA PRO A 165 0.96 -2.59 -32.86
C PRO A 165 -0.37 -3.38 -32.87
N ALA A 166 -0.35 -4.67 -33.25
CA ALA A 166 -1.52 -5.52 -33.30
C ALA A 166 -1.91 -6.11 -31.93
N ARG A 167 -0.95 -6.15 -30.98
CA ARG A 167 -1.13 -6.79 -29.67
C ARG A 167 -0.95 -5.83 -28.50
N LEU A 168 -0.54 -4.59 -28.77
CA LEU A 168 -0.24 -3.63 -27.71
C LEU A 168 -1.50 -3.39 -26.88
N TYR A 169 -1.39 -3.70 -25.58
CA TYR A 169 -2.48 -3.55 -24.63
C TYR A 169 -2.92 -2.09 -24.57
N GLN A 170 -4.16 -1.81 -24.92
CA GLN A 170 -4.79 -0.50 -24.74
C GLN A 170 -5.64 -0.59 -23.46
N PRO A 171 -5.24 0.06 -22.37
CA PRO A 171 -6.07 0.10 -21.18
C PRO A 171 -7.35 0.87 -21.52
N ASP A 172 -8.52 0.34 -21.15
CA ASP A 172 -9.70 1.16 -21.01
C ASP A 172 -9.32 2.38 -20.16
N GLU A 173 -9.65 3.60 -20.61
CA GLU A 173 -9.23 4.86 -19.99
C GLU A 173 -9.41 4.78 -18.47
N ALA A 174 -8.36 4.45 -17.76
CA ALA A 174 -8.35 4.41 -16.30
C ALA A 174 -8.42 5.85 -15.79
N LYS A 175 -9.64 6.34 -15.60
CA LYS A 175 -9.90 7.63 -14.94
C LYS A 175 -9.21 7.61 -13.58
N PRO A 176 -8.60 8.72 -13.14
CA PRO A 176 -7.93 8.79 -11.85
C PRO A 176 -8.94 8.47 -10.72
N GLU A 177 -8.95 7.22 -10.28
CA GLU A 177 -9.90 6.71 -9.28
C GLU A 177 -9.69 7.30 -7.89
N GLY A 178 -8.50 7.82 -7.60
CA GLY A 178 -8.17 8.34 -6.27
C GLY A 178 -9.12 9.44 -5.78
N LEU A 179 -9.48 10.41 -6.63
CA LEU A 179 -10.45 11.46 -6.27
C LEU A 179 -11.88 10.91 -6.11
N ARG A 180 -12.23 9.85 -6.83
CA ARG A 180 -13.53 9.18 -6.71
C ARG A 180 -13.65 8.47 -5.37
N ILE A 181 -12.59 7.77 -4.98
CA ILE A 181 -12.49 7.08 -3.69
C ILE A 181 -12.64 8.11 -2.55
N LEU A 182 -11.85 9.19 -2.61
CA LEU A 182 -11.91 10.25 -1.62
C LEU A 182 -13.32 10.85 -1.48
N ARG A 183 -13.98 11.08 -2.60
CA ARG A 183 -15.37 11.58 -2.63
C ARG A 183 -16.34 10.60 -1.95
N GLN A 184 -16.17 9.30 -2.12
CA GLN A 184 -17.03 8.30 -1.46
C GLN A 184 -16.96 8.41 0.07
N PHE A 185 -15.77 8.68 0.62
CA PHE A 185 -15.59 8.85 2.07
C PHE A 185 -16.11 10.20 2.59
N LEU A 186 -16.10 11.26 1.77
CA LEU A 186 -16.55 12.58 2.17
C LEU A 186 -18.07 12.79 2.06
N VAL A 187 -18.73 12.14 1.10
CA VAL A 187 -20.17 12.33 0.84
C VAL A 187 -21.05 12.08 2.06
N PRO A 188 -20.84 11.05 2.91
CA PRO A 188 -21.65 10.83 4.11
C PRO A 188 -21.59 11.98 5.13
N PHE A 189 -20.48 12.74 5.13
CA PHE A 189 -20.26 13.85 6.06
C PHE A 189 -20.66 15.21 5.52
N LYS A 190 -21.26 15.26 4.31
CA LYS A 190 -21.65 16.54 3.68
C LYS A 190 -22.40 17.52 4.61
N PRO A 191 -23.43 17.10 5.39
CA PRO A 191 -24.13 18.04 6.27
C PRO A 191 -23.23 18.57 7.39
N LEU A 192 -22.37 17.73 7.96
CA LEU A 192 -21.42 18.14 9.00
C LEU A 192 -20.37 19.12 8.45
N LEU A 193 -19.86 18.84 7.24
CA LEU A 193 -18.88 19.69 6.56
C LEU A 193 -19.46 21.06 6.23
N THR A 194 -20.68 21.12 5.70
CA THR A 194 -21.33 22.41 5.39
C THR A 194 -21.57 23.25 6.65
N GLN A 195 -21.99 22.65 7.76
CA GLN A 195 -22.13 23.30 9.04
C GLN A 195 -20.80 23.82 9.60
N ALA A 196 -19.74 22.97 9.54
CA ALA A 196 -18.42 23.35 10.00
C ALA A 196 -17.79 24.47 9.16
N ILE A 197 -17.97 24.45 7.83
CA ILE A 197 -17.52 25.53 6.93
C ILE A 197 -18.28 26.84 7.24
N ALA A 198 -19.60 26.77 7.39
CA ALA A 198 -20.42 27.95 7.72
C ALA A 198 -19.99 28.55 9.06
N LEU A 199 -19.84 27.72 10.10
CA LEU A 199 -19.39 28.14 11.42
C LEU A 199 -17.98 28.75 11.36
N ASN A 200 -17.04 28.11 10.64
CA ASN A 200 -15.68 28.62 10.48
C ASN A 200 -15.66 29.96 9.71
N SER A 201 -16.52 30.11 8.71
CA SER A 201 -16.67 31.39 7.99
C SER A 201 -17.21 32.51 8.90
N VAL A 202 -18.19 32.22 9.79
CA VAL A 202 -18.67 33.16 10.78
C VAL A 202 -17.58 33.57 11.77
N ILE A 203 -16.81 32.59 12.29
CA ILE A 203 -15.67 32.83 13.19
C ILE A 203 -14.62 33.72 12.50
N GLY A 204 -14.36 33.47 11.24
CA GLY A 204 -13.42 34.24 10.42
C GLY A 204 -13.89 35.68 10.20
N LEU A 205 -15.17 35.87 9.86
CA LEU A 205 -15.76 37.21 9.70
C LEU A 205 -15.77 38.00 11.03
N LEU A 206 -16.05 37.33 12.15
CA LEU A 206 -15.89 37.94 13.46
C LEU A 206 -14.44 38.36 13.74
N GLY A 207 -13.46 37.68 13.14
CA GLY A 207 -12.05 38.06 13.21
C GLY A 207 -11.71 39.37 12.53
N LEU A 208 -12.50 39.82 11.55
CA LEU A 208 -12.35 41.12 10.90
C LEU A 208 -12.74 42.29 11.81
N SER A 209 -13.42 42.03 12.93
CA SER A 209 -13.73 43.05 13.91
C SER A 209 -12.49 43.76 14.46
N MET A 210 -11.35 43.05 14.61
CA MET A 210 -10.14 43.65 15.16
C MET A 210 -9.56 44.79 14.30
N PRO A 211 -9.32 44.60 12.95
CA PRO A 211 -8.93 45.73 12.11
C PRO A 211 -9.92 46.89 12.10
N LEU A 212 -11.23 46.62 12.04
CA LEU A 212 -12.25 47.66 12.06
C LEU A 212 -12.30 48.42 13.40
N LEU A 213 -12.09 47.71 14.49
CA LEU A 213 -12.03 48.33 15.81
C LEU A 213 -10.78 49.19 16.00
N MET A 214 -9.65 48.82 15.42
CA MET A 214 -8.47 49.66 15.39
C MET A 214 -8.71 50.97 14.65
N GLN A 215 -9.56 50.95 13.61
CA GLN A 215 -9.99 52.16 12.93
C GLN A 215 -10.82 53.05 13.85
N ILE A 216 -11.88 52.52 14.46
CA ILE A 216 -12.79 53.29 15.36
C ILE A 216 -12.01 53.81 16.58
N LEU A 217 -11.12 52.98 17.14
CA LEU A 217 -10.31 53.40 18.29
C LEU A 217 -9.41 54.58 17.93
N THR A 218 -8.79 54.56 16.75
CA THR A 218 -7.85 55.59 16.36
C THR A 218 -8.58 56.86 15.92
N ASP A 219 -9.61 56.75 15.07
CA ASP A 219 -10.26 57.90 14.43
C ASP A 219 -11.29 58.58 15.35
N ASP A 220 -12.06 57.78 16.12
CA ASP A 220 -13.17 58.35 16.94
C ASP A 220 -12.80 58.48 18.42
N VAL A 221 -12.12 57.48 19.02
CA VAL A 221 -11.82 57.50 20.45
C VAL A 221 -10.59 58.38 20.76
N LEU A 222 -9.45 58.07 20.11
CA LEU A 222 -8.18 58.74 20.46
C LEU A 222 -8.11 60.17 19.93
N ILE A 223 -8.61 60.43 18.73
CA ILE A 223 -8.56 61.77 18.13
C ILE A 223 -9.61 62.69 18.79
N ARG A 224 -10.79 62.14 19.15
CA ARG A 224 -11.86 62.94 19.81
C ARG A 224 -11.78 62.98 21.33
N GLY A 225 -10.98 62.13 21.96
CA GLY A 225 -10.80 62.03 23.40
C GLY A 225 -12.03 61.48 24.16
N ASP A 226 -12.86 60.64 23.52
CA ASP A 226 -14.10 60.11 24.10
C ASP A 226 -13.83 58.86 24.96
N ALA A 227 -13.67 59.06 26.27
CA ALA A 227 -13.47 58.01 27.25
C ALA A 227 -14.71 57.11 27.44
N GLY A 228 -15.92 57.61 27.20
CA GLY A 228 -17.16 56.84 27.29
C GLY A 228 -17.27 55.80 26.15
N LEU A 229 -16.91 56.24 24.96
CA LEU A 229 -16.84 55.36 23.79
C LEU A 229 -15.76 54.28 23.97
N LEU A 230 -14.61 54.62 24.57
CA LEU A 230 -13.55 53.65 24.88
C LEU A 230 -14.06 52.51 25.78
N ALA A 231 -14.74 52.82 26.87
CA ALA A 231 -15.25 51.83 27.79
C ALA A 231 -16.29 50.91 27.14
N SER A 232 -17.20 51.45 26.34
CA SER A 232 -18.22 50.70 25.63
C SER A 232 -17.63 49.78 24.56
N LEU A 233 -16.59 50.23 23.83
CA LEU A 233 -15.84 49.44 22.88
C LEU A 233 -15.10 48.25 23.54
N CYS A 234 -14.43 48.50 24.69
CA CYS A 234 -13.73 47.45 25.43
C CYS A 234 -14.68 46.35 25.93
N ILE A 235 -15.84 46.74 26.46
CA ILE A 235 -16.88 45.79 26.90
C ILE A 235 -17.41 45.00 25.71
N GLY A 236 -17.75 45.68 24.60
CA GLY A 236 -18.22 45.03 23.36
C GLY A 236 -17.21 44.02 22.81
N LEU A 237 -15.92 44.39 22.81
CA LEU A 237 -14.81 43.48 22.41
C LEU A 237 -14.71 42.27 23.33
N MET A 238 -14.78 42.46 24.63
CA MET A 238 -14.70 41.37 25.59
C MET A 238 -15.83 40.36 25.37
N LEU A 239 -17.03 40.81 25.13
CA LEU A 239 -18.17 39.94 24.80
C LEU A 239 -18.00 39.26 23.47
N LEU A 240 -17.53 39.96 22.43
CA LEU A 240 -17.29 39.42 21.10
C LEU A 240 -16.20 38.35 21.11
N PHE A 241 -15.09 38.60 21.81
CA PHE A 241 -14.01 37.60 21.92
C PHE A 241 -14.44 36.39 22.75
N SER A 242 -15.22 36.57 23.80
CA SER A 242 -15.80 35.49 24.59
C SER A 242 -16.73 34.62 23.72
N PHE A 243 -17.59 35.24 22.94
CA PHE A 243 -18.49 34.59 22.02
C PHE A 243 -17.70 33.83 20.90
N ARG A 244 -16.71 34.50 20.30
CA ARG A 244 -15.83 33.89 19.32
C ARG A 244 -15.08 32.68 19.88
N SER A 245 -14.61 32.75 21.13
CA SER A 245 -13.96 31.65 21.82
C SER A 245 -14.88 30.43 21.99
N LEU A 246 -16.16 30.68 22.33
CA LEU A 246 -17.16 29.63 22.42
C LEU A 246 -17.45 28.99 21.06
N LEU A 247 -17.56 29.79 20.00
CA LEU A 247 -17.71 29.25 18.63
C LEU A 247 -16.50 28.44 18.20
N ASN A 248 -15.27 28.87 18.54
CA ASN A 248 -14.05 28.12 18.28
C ASN A 248 -14.04 26.76 18.99
N LEU A 249 -14.52 26.71 20.23
CA LEU A 249 -14.66 25.45 20.96
C LEU A 249 -15.64 24.50 20.26
N LEU A 250 -16.82 25.03 19.87
CA LEU A 250 -17.80 24.23 19.12
C LEU A 250 -17.25 23.72 17.78
N GLN A 251 -16.58 24.59 17.04
CA GLN A 251 -15.92 24.23 15.78
C GLN A 251 -14.87 23.16 16.00
N GLY A 252 -14.01 23.31 17.03
CA GLY A 252 -12.98 22.32 17.36
C GLY A 252 -13.57 20.93 17.63
N HIS A 253 -14.71 20.87 18.35
CA HIS A 253 -15.44 19.62 18.56
C HIS A 253 -15.97 19.01 17.25
N MET A 254 -16.59 19.82 16.38
CA MET A 254 -17.11 19.35 15.09
C MET A 254 -15.99 18.82 14.19
N VAL A 255 -14.88 19.54 14.10
CA VAL A 255 -13.72 19.17 13.30
C VAL A 255 -13.05 17.91 13.85
N GLY A 256 -12.88 17.84 15.18
CA GLY A 256 -12.32 16.67 15.84
C GLY A 256 -13.18 15.42 15.66
N TYR A 257 -14.50 15.54 15.82
CA TYR A 257 -15.45 14.45 15.58
C TYR A 257 -15.42 13.98 14.14
N PHE A 258 -15.42 14.90 13.18
CA PHE A 258 -15.30 14.59 11.76
C PHE A 258 -14.01 13.80 11.46
N GLY A 259 -12.86 14.32 11.94
CA GLY A 259 -11.56 13.69 11.70
C GLY A 259 -11.49 12.27 12.26
N GLN A 260 -11.92 12.06 13.52
CA GLN A 260 -11.91 10.74 14.15
C GLN A 260 -12.83 9.75 13.43
N LYS A 261 -14.02 10.19 13.06
CA LYS A 261 -15.00 9.32 12.38
C LYS A 261 -14.57 8.97 10.96
N LEU A 262 -13.99 9.93 10.22
CA LEU A 262 -13.42 9.70 8.90
C LEU A 262 -12.27 8.71 8.98
N GLN A 263 -11.34 8.90 9.92
CA GLN A 263 -10.20 8.00 10.14
C GLN A 263 -10.67 6.57 10.44
N LEU A 264 -11.64 6.42 11.37
CA LEU A 264 -12.20 5.12 11.70
C LEU A 264 -12.82 4.43 10.48
N GLN A 265 -13.66 5.16 9.73
CA GLN A 265 -14.32 4.63 8.54
C GLN A 265 -13.32 4.19 7.47
N MET A 266 -12.30 5.01 7.20
CA MET A 266 -11.24 4.69 6.24
C MET A 266 -10.43 3.48 6.69
N THR A 267 -10.03 3.42 7.97
CA THR A 267 -9.26 2.30 8.53
C THR A 267 -10.05 0.99 8.46
N MET A 268 -11.35 1.02 8.83
CA MET A 268 -12.20 -0.18 8.77
C MET A 268 -12.40 -0.66 7.34
N HIS A 269 -12.71 0.26 6.42
CA HIS A 269 -12.90 -0.10 5.00
C HIS A 269 -11.61 -0.64 4.37
N TYR A 270 -10.48 0.01 4.64
CA TYR A 270 -9.17 -0.43 4.16
C TYR A 270 -8.80 -1.81 4.75
N GLY A 271 -8.95 -1.97 6.07
CA GLY A 271 -8.65 -3.24 6.75
C GLY A 271 -9.49 -4.40 6.21
N GLN A 272 -10.80 -4.19 6.04
CA GLN A 272 -11.69 -5.20 5.46
C GLN A 272 -11.28 -5.56 4.03
N LYS A 273 -10.93 -4.56 3.21
CA LYS A 273 -10.48 -4.78 1.83
C LYS A 273 -9.16 -5.54 1.78
N VAL A 274 -8.18 -5.15 2.61
CA VAL A 274 -6.88 -5.85 2.68
C VAL A 274 -7.05 -7.30 3.06
N LEU A 275 -7.81 -7.60 4.13
CA LEU A 275 -8.04 -8.98 4.56
C LEU A 275 -8.78 -9.83 3.51
N GLY A 276 -9.53 -9.20 2.61
CA GLY A 276 -10.21 -9.88 1.50
C GLY A 276 -9.35 -10.09 0.25
N LEU A 277 -8.07 -9.69 0.24
CA LEU A 277 -7.18 -9.88 -0.90
C LEU A 277 -6.60 -11.31 -0.94
N PRO A 278 -6.28 -11.84 -2.13
CA PRO A 278 -5.69 -13.17 -2.26
C PRO A 278 -4.31 -13.26 -1.61
N LEU A 279 -3.93 -14.46 -1.15
CA LEU A 279 -2.66 -14.70 -0.46
C LEU A 279 -1.45 -14.24 -1.29
N ARG A 280 -1.51 -14.38 -2.62
CA ARG A 280 -0.50 -13.91 -3.56
C ARG A 280 -0.16 -12.41 -3.38
N TYR A 281 -1.14 -11.60 -3.00
CA TYR A 281 -0.92 -10.18 -2.72
C TYR A 281 0.06 -9.98 -1.55
N PHE A 282 -0.10 -10.76 -0.48
CA PHE A 282 0.75 -10.68 0.72
C PHE A 282 2.15 -11.30 0.50
N GLU A 283 2.24 -12.37 -0.27
CA GLU A 283 3.53 -13.01 -0.61
C GLU A 283 4.39 -12.13 -1.54
N ALA A 284 3.74 -11.30 -2.36
CA ALA A 284 4.43 -10.38 -3.26
C ALA A 284 4.90 -9.08 -2.57
N ARG A 285 4.53 -8.85 -1.30
CA ARG A 285 4.81 -7.60 -0.57
C ARG A 285 5.43 -7.87 0.79
N ARG A 286 6.25 -6.94 1.26
CA ARG A 286 6.76 -6.99 2.63
C ARG A 286 5.64 -6.66 3.62
N SER A 287 5.56 -7.37 4.74
CA SER A 287 4.53 -7.13 5.77
C SER A 287 4.56 -5.69 6.31
N GLY A 288 5.76 -5.10 6.42
CA GLY A 288 5.93 -3.70 6.83
C GLY A 288 5.30 -2.69 5.86
N GLU A 289 5.30 -2.99 4.54
CA GLU A 289 4.65 -2.17 3.52
C GLU A 289 3.12 -2.10 3.76
N VAL A 290 2.49 -3.24 3.99
CA VAL A 290 1.04 -3.31 4.22
C VAL A 290 0.64 -2.55 5.49
N VAL A 291 1.44 -2.67 6.56
CA VAL A 291 1.20 -1.97 7.84
C VAL A 291 1.42 -0.46 7.70
N SER A 292 2.46 -0.02 6.99
CA SER A 292 2.75 1.41 6.80
C SER A 292 1.62 2.15 6.09
N ARG A 293 0.91 1.49 5.19
CA ARG A 293 -0.25 2.07 4.47
C ARG A 293 -1.43 2.40 5.41
N ILE A 294 -1.55 1.70 6.55
CA ILE A 294 -2.55 2.05 7.57
C ILE A 294 -2.18 3.38 8.25
N SER A 295 -0.89 3.62 8.49
CA SER A 295 -0.42 4.90 9.05
C SER A 295 -0.59 6.07 8.08
N ASP A 296 -0.51 5.81 6.77
CA ASP A 296 -0.75 6.80 5.72
C ASP A 296 -2.17 7.40 5.76
N ILE A 297 -3.18 6.64 6.29
CA ILE A 297 -4.56 7.12 6.48
C ILE A 297 -4.60 8.33 7.43
N GLN A 298 -3.74 8.38 8.44
CA GLN A 298 -3.69 9.51 9.39
C GLN A 298 -3.23 10.81 8.70
N HIS A 299 -2.27 10.71 7.78
CA HIS A 299 -1.80 11.85 6.99
C HIS A 299 -2.92 12.37 6.07
N LEU A 300 -3.65 11.46 5.43
CA LEU A 300 -4.77 11.83 4.57
C LEU A 300 -5.91 12.50 5.36
N ASN A 301 -6.21 12.00 6.57
CA ASN A 301 -7.21 12.59 7.45
C ASN A 301 -6.85 14.03 7.83
N ARG A 302 -5.60 14.31 8.20
CA ARG A 302 -5.12 15.67 8.52
C ARG A 302 -5.32 16.59 7.33
N LEU A 303 -4.87 16.20 6.14
CA LEU A 303 -5.04 16.98 4.92
C LEU A 303 -6.51 17.27 4.62
N MET A 304 -7.39 16.26 4.74
CA MET A 304 -8.83 16.45 4.51
C MET A 304 -9.41 17.50 5.45
N THR A 305 -9.00 17.47 6.70
CA THR A 305 -9.46 18.44 7.70
C THR A 305 -8.97 19.85 7.36
N GLU A 306 -7.71 20.03 7.01
CA GLU A 306 -7.11 21.32 6.68
C GLU A 306 -7.64 21.89 5.36
N VAL A 307 -7.73 21.09 4.31
CA VAL A 307 -8.17 21.54 2.98
C VAL A 307 -9.68 21.79 2.95
N VAL A 308 -10.48 20.86 3.47
CA VAL A 308 -11.95 20.93 3.33
C VAL A 308 -12.55 21.96 4.28
N LEU A 309 -11.99 22.14 5.47
CA LEU A 309 -12.52 23.04 6.48
C LEU A 309 -11.76 24.38 6.56
N GLY A 310 -10.42 24.34 6.42
CA GLY A 310 -9.59 25.54 6.55
C GLY A 310 -9.65 26.47 5.35
N LEU A 311 -9.44 25.93 4.13
CA LEU A 311 -9.39 26.76 2.91
C LEU A 311 -10.63 27.61 2.65
N PRO A 312 -11.88 27.09 2.72
CA PRO A 312 -13.06 27.90 2.38
C PRO A 312 -13.24 29.08 3.31
N SER A 313 -12.93 28.91 4.60
CA SER A 313 -13.06 30.00 5.57
C SER A 313 -11.98 31.07 5.38
N GLN A 314 -10.71 30.66 5.16
CA GLN A 314 -9.63 31.60 4.88
C GLN A 314 -9.90 32.38 3.59
N PHE A 315 -10.46 31.71 2.57
CA PHE A 315 -10.92 32.37 1.34
C PHE A 315 -12.00 33.43 1.62
N CYS A 316 -13.02 33.10 2.41
CA CYS A 316 -14.06 34.06 2.79
C CYS A 316 -13.48 35.27 3.50
N ILE A 317 -12.58 35.07 4.47
CA ILE A 317 -11.92 36.16 5.22
C ILE A 317 -11.09 37.01 4.26
N ALA A 318 -10.29 36.44 3.39
CA ALA A 318 -9.46 37.13 2.43
C ALA A 318 -10.34 37.94 1.42
N ALA A 319 -11.40 37.32 0.92
CA ALA A 319 -12.32 37.98 -0.03
C ALA A 319 -13.01 39.21 0.59
N VAL A 320 -13.53 39.06 1.81
CA VAL A 320 -14.14 40.20 2.52
C VAL A 320 -13.09 41.27 2.85
N SER A 321 -11.89 40.86 3.30
CA SER A 321 -10.78 41.81 3.53
C SER A 321 -10.44 42.61 2.26
N LEU A 322 -10.34 41.95 1.10
CA LEU A 322 -10.09 42.61 -0.18
C LEU A 322 -11.20 43.57 -0.58
N LEU A 323 -12.48 43.21 -0.36
CA LEU A 323 -13.60 44.09 -0.66
C LEU A 323 -13.56 45.36 0.20
N VAL A 324 -13.27 45.25 1.48
CA VAL A 324 -13.14 46.40 2.38
C VAL A 324 -11.90 47.23 2.02
N MET A 325 -10.76 46.61 1.74
CA MET A 325 -9.55 47.31 1.27
C MET A 325 -9.84 48.11 -0.01
N TRP A 326 -10.56 47.51 -0.95
CA TRP A 326 -10.96 48.17 -2.21
C TRP A 326 -11.86 49.38 -1.96
N SER A 327 -12.79 49.28 -1.01
CA SER A 327 -13.68 50.40 -0.65
C SER A 327 -12.95 51.56 0.02
N TYR A 328 -11.81 51.31 0.70
CA TYR A 328 -10.99 52.38 1.29
C TYR A 328 -10.16 53.09 0.22
N ASN A 329 -9.38 52.37 -0.55
CA ASN A 329 -8.58 52.94 -1.62
C ASN A 329 -8.21 51.87 -2.68
N PRO A 330 -8.77 51.98 -3.90
CA PRO A 330 -8.49 50.98 -4.97
C PRO A 330 -7.02 50.94 -5.41
N LEU A 331 -6.35 52.13 -5.45
CA LEU A 331 -4.97 52.20 -5.91
C LEU A 331 -4.01 51.54 -4.91
N LEU A 332 -4.23 51.76 -3.61
CA LEU A 332 -3.44 51.11 -2.56
C LEU A 332 -3.70 49.58 -2.53
N THR A 333 -4.93 49.15 -2.83
CA THR A 333 -5.30 47.75 -2.91
C THR A 333 -4.58 47.05 -4.10
N LEU A 334 -4.48 47.75 -5.26
CA LEU A 334 -3.70 47.20 -6.41
C LEU A 334 -2.21 47.12 -6.08
N ALA A 335 -1.65 48.07 -5.37
CA ALA A 335 -0.27 48.01 -4.89
C ALA A 335 -0.05 46.85 -3.93
N ALA A 336 -0.99 46.61 -3.03
CA ALA A 336 -0.96 45.44 -2.13
C ALA A 336 -0.98 44.13 -2.89
N LEU A 337 -1.87 43.98 -3.88
CA LEU A 337 -1.93 42.78 -4.73
C LEU A 337 -0.66 42.56 -5.50
N ALA A 338 0.00 43.63 -6.02
CA ALA A 338 1.29 43.52 -6.70
C ALA A 338 2.39 43.01 -5.75
N CYS A 339 2.46 43.51 -4.51
CA CYS A 339 3.39 43.04 -3.48
C CYS A 339 3.13 41.57 -3.13
N TYR A 340 1.87 41.17 -2.94
CA TYR A 340 1.51 39.79 -2.60
C TYR A 340 1.80 38.81 -3.77
N LEU A 341 1.70 39.27 -5.02
CA LEU A 341 2.09 38.48 -6.18
C LEU A 341 3.56 38.09 -6.12
N VAL A 342 4.44 38.98 -5.66
CA VAL A 342 5.88 38.66 -5.49
C VAL A 342 6.07 37.54 -4.46
N VAL A 343 5.30 37.59 -3.34
CA VAL A 343 5.35 36.53 -2.32
C VAL A 343 4.87 35.20 -2.88
N ILE A 344 3.77 35.19 -3.67
CA ILE A 344 3.26 33.98 -4.31
C ILE A 344 4.29 33.38 -5.26
N VAL A 345 4.91 34.20 -6.12
CA VAL A 345 5.93 33.74 -7.06
C VAL A 345 7.11 33.11 -6.32
N CYS A 346 7.54 33.73 -5.22
CA CYS A 346 8.60 33.19 -4.37
C CYS A 346 8.22 31.78 -3.86
N ASN A 347 7.03 31.60 -3.30
CA ASN A 347 6.56 30.29 -2.80
C ASN A 347 6.46 29.25 -3.92
N LEU A 348 5.93 29.63 -5.08
CA LEU A 348 5.81 28.72 -6.22
C LEU A 348 7.19 28.22 -6.75
N CYS A 349 8.26 29.01 -6.60
CA CYS A 349 9.61 28.58 -6.97
C CYS A 349 10.15 27.44 -6.10
N TYR A 350 9.77 27.37 -4.81
CA TYR A 350 10.21 26.31 -3.91
C TYR A 350 9.38 25.00 -4.07
N LEU A 351 8.14 25.10 -4.51
CA LEU A 351 7.17 23.99 -4.55
C LEU A 351 7.69 22.74 -5.29
N PRO A 352 8.31 22.79 -6.51
CA PRO A 352 8.77 21.58 -7.19
C PRO A 352 9.90 20.86 -6.44
N ALA A 353 10.82 21.62 -5.82
CA ALA A 353 11.92 21.04 -5.04
C ALA A 353 11.40 20.35 -3.76
N GLN A 354 10.50 20.99 -3.03
CA GLN A 354 9.84 20.43 -1.85
C GLN A 354 9.03 19.19 -2.21
N ALA A 355 8.26 19.23 -3.30
CA ALA A 355 7.45 18.11 -3.77
C ALA A 355 8.30 16.87 -4.08
N SER A 356 9.44 17.06 -4.79
CA SER A 356 10.34 15.96 -5.13
C SER A 356 10.98 15.35 -3.87
N LEU A 357 11.39 16.19 -2.93
CA LEU A 357 12.04 15.77 -1.70
C LEU A 357 11.07 15.08 -0.73
N ALA A 358 9.83 15.57 -0.63
CA ALA A 358 8.78 14.94 0.16
C ALA A 358 8.48 13.51 -0.31
N LYS A 359 8.40 13.30 -1.65
CA LYS A 359 8.23 11.95 -2.22
C LYS A 359 9.40 11.03 -1.87
N THR A 360 10.64 11.52 -2.00
CA THR A 360 11.84 10.72 -1.67
C THR A 360 11.89 10.37 -0.19
N LEU A 361 11.51 11.30 0.70
CA LEU A 361 11.44 11.05 2.15
C LEU A 361 10.41 9.98 2.51
N LEU A 362 9.24 9.97 1.87
CA LEU A 362 8.22 8.95 2.11
C LEU A 362 8.70 7.56 1.72
N VAL A 363 9.34 7.42 0.55
CA VAL A 363 9.88 6.13 0.08
C VAL A 363 10.99 5.65 1.01
N LYS A 364 12.00 6.50 1.28
CA LYS A 364 13.14 6.14 2.14
C LYS A 364 12.75 5.92 3.61
N GLY A 365 11.71 6.60 4.08
CA GLY A 365 11.12 6.36 5.41
C GLY A 365 10.49 4.96 5.51
N ALA A 366 9.73 4.54 4.50
CA ALA A 366 9.15 3.21 4.45
C ALA A 366 10.21 2.10 4.36
N GLU A 367 11.26 2.29 3.54
CA GLU A 367 12.41 1.37 3.45
C GLU A 367 13.10 1.19 4.83
N ASN A 368 13.37 2.30 5.52
CA ASN A 368 14.00 2.26 6.84
C ASN A 368 13.13 1.55 7.88
N GLN A 369 11.81 1.76 7.84
CA GLN A 369 10.88 1.05 8.73
C GLN A 369 10.84 -0.45 8.41
N GLY A 370 10.83 -0.82 7.13
CA GLY A 370 10.90 -2.22 6.70
C GLY A 370 12.17 -2.91 7.18
N TYR A 371 13.32 -2.25 7.06
CA TYR A 371 14.60 -2.76 7.52
C TYR A 371 14.63 -2.99 9.06
N LEU A 372 14.04 -2.08 9.84
CA LEU A 372 13.92 -2.27 11.28
C LEU A 372 13.09 -3.51 11.65
N VAL A 373 11.96 -3.73 10.95
CA VAL A 373 11.13 -4.91 11.17
C VAL A 373 11.92 -6.19 10.83
N GLU A 374 12.71 -6.18 9.77
CA GLU A 374 13.57 -7.30 9.39
C GLU A 374 14.67 -7.58 10.42
N LEU A 375 15.36 -6.53 10.92
CA LEU A 375 16.36 -6.66 11.98
C LEU A 375 15.79 -7.31 13.24
N PHE A 376 14.63 -6.84 13.70
CA PHE A 376 14.01 -7.39 14.91
C PHE A 376 13.47 -8.80 14.72
N ARG A 377 12.94 -9.15 13.55
CA ARG A 377 12.58 -10.53 13.22
C ARG A 377 13.78 -11.46 13.16
N GLY A 378 14.90 -10.97 12.61
CA GLY A 378 16.15 -11.71 12.50
C GLY A 378 17.06 -11.63 13.71
N ILE A 379 16.62 -11.10 14.86
CA ILE A 379 17.49 -10.83 16.01
C ILE A 379 18.18 -12.07 16.55
N SER A 380 17.53 -13.22 16.53
CA SER A 380 18.13 -14.50 16.93
C SER A 380 19.32 -14.87 16.04
N VAL A 381 19.19 -14.71 14.73
CA VAL A 381 20.27 -14.97 13.77
C VAL A 381 21.43 -14.01 14.00
N LEU A 382 21.14 -12.72 14.19
CA LEU A 382 22.16 -11.71 14.48
C LEU A 382 22.92 -12.01 15.76
N LYS A 383 22.24 -12.51 16.79
CA LYS A 383 22.87 -12.93 18.06
C LYS A 383 23.70 -14.20 17.90
N CYS A 384 23.18 -15.21 17.17
CA CYS A 384 23.91 -16.46 16.94
C CYS A 384 25.16 -16.28 16.05
N SER A 385 25.14 -15.33 15.11
CA SER A 385 26.25 -15.06 14.20
C SER A 385 27.18 -13.94 14.65
N ASP A 386 26.93 -13.32 15.82
CA ASP A 386 27.62 -12.14 16.33
C ASP A 386 27.67 -10.95 15.33
N ALA A 387 26.62 -10.84 14.51
CA ALA A 387 26.52 -9.84 13.45
C ALA A 387 25.81 -8.54 13.88
N THR A 388 25.54 -8.35 15.18
CA THR A 388 24.80 -7.18 15.71
C THR A 388 25.49 -5.85 15.41
N ALA A 389 26.83 -5.82 15.49
CA ALA A 389 27.61 -4.61 15.20
C ALA A 389 27.52 -4.21 13.71
N GLN A 390 27.56 -5.19 12.79
CA GLN A 390 27.45 -4.96 11.35
C GLN A 390 26.05 -4.48 10.98
N ALA A 391 25.01 -5.12 11.52
CA ALA A 391 23.62 -4.74 11.31
C ALA A 391 23.36 -3.31 11.83
N TRP A 392 23.95 -2.95 12.99
CA TRP A 392 23.87 -1.60 13.52
C TRP A 392 24.57 -0.56 12.64
N GLN A 393 25.75 -0.87 12.09
CA GLN A 393 26.46 0.02 11.15
C GLN A 393 25.65 0.24 9.87
N GLU A 394 25.00 -0.80 9.36
CA GLU A 394 24.15 -0.68 8.18
C GLU A 394 22.93 0.19 8.47
N TYR A 395 22.25 -0.03 9.60
CA TYR A 395 21.16 0.82 10.04
C TYR A 395 21.59 2.28 10.21
N GLN A 396 22.74 2.53 10.85
CA GLN A 396 23.28 3.88 10.99
C GLN A 396 23.50 4.56 9.63
N ARG A 397 23.93 3.82 8.64
CA ARG A 397 24.13 4.31 7.28
C ARG A 397 22.80 4.69 6.60
N GLN A 398 21.77 3.87 6.78
CA GLN A 398 20.43 4.13 6.23
C GLN A 398 19.76 5.32 6.94
N ILE A 399 19.75 5.35 8.26
CA ILE A 399 19.17 6.47 9.03
C ILE A 399 19.92 7.77 8.76
N GLY A 400 21.25 7.71 8.57
CA GLY A 400 22.07 8.87 8.21
C GLY A 400 21.67 9.47 6.85
N LYS A 401 21.37 8.64 5.84
CA LYS A 401 20.84 9.10 4.55
C LYS A 401 19.48 9.75 4.71
N LEU A 402 18.58 9.11 5.47
CA LEU A 402 17.23 9.64 5.74
C LEU A 402 17.30 10.99 6.47
N THR A 403 18.13 11.08 7.49
CA THR A 403 18.36 12.32 8.26
C THR A 403 18.90 13.45 7.37
N ASN A 404 19.84 13.15 6.46
CA ASN A 404 20.35 14.13 5.52
C ASN A 404 19.27 14.63 4.54
N LEU A 405 18.37 13.75 4.09
CA LEU A 405 17.22 14.13 3.26
C LEU A 405 16.23 14.99 4.07
N ALA A 406 15.94 14.61 5.30
CA ALA A 406 15.09 15.37 6.20
C ALA A 406 15.68 16.77 6.49
N TRP A 407 17.01 16.85 6.70
CA TRP A 407 17.71 18.12 6.86
C TRP A 407 17.62 19.00 5.61
N ARG A 408 17.76 18.41 4.41
CA ARG A 408 17.58 19.15 3.15
C ARG A 408 16.16 19.70 3.02
N SER A 409 15.13 18.90 3.38
CA SER A 409 13.74 19.35 3.40
C SER A 409 13.55 20.51 4.38
N LEU A 410 14.01 20.35 5.61
CA LEU A 410 13.91 21.40 6.62
C LEU A 410 14.63 22.69 6.19
N ARG A 411 15.78 22.58 5.54
CA ARG A 411 16.51 23.74 5.01
C ARG A 411 15.71 24.49 3.94
N LEU A 412 15.06 23.76 3.00
CA LEU A 412 14.20 24.37 1.99
C LEU A 412 12.99 25.05 2.63
N ASP A 413 12.34 24.41 3.61
CA ASP A 413 11.20 24.97 4.32
C ASP A 413 11.59 26.22 5.13
N LEU A 414 12.76 26.21 5.79
CA LEU A 414 13.30 27.38 6.49
C LEU A 414 13.63 28.52 5.53
N GLN A 415 14.23 28.23 4.38
CA GLN A 415 14.54 29.25 3.37
C GLN A 415 13.26 29.86 2.82
N GLU A 416 12.27 29.05 2.41
CA GLU A 416 10.97 29.52 1.94
C GLU A 416 10.31 30.42 3.00
N THR A 417 10.18 29.94 4.23
CA THR A 417 9.53 30.67 5.34
C THR A 417 10.25 31.99 5.61
N THR A 418 11.59 32.00 5.61
CA THR A 418 12.40 33.19 5.84
C THR A 418 12.19 34.22 4.74
N TRP A 419 12.25 33.83 3.47
CA TRP A 419 12.02 34.72 2.36
C TRP A 419 10.58 35.22 2.29
N THR A 420 9.60 34.35 2.53
CA THR A 420 8.18 34.69 2.59
C THR A 420 7.90 35.72 3.68
N ASN A 421 8.45 35.53 4.87
CA ASN A 421 8.31 36.47 5.99
C ASN A 421 9.01 37.81 5.70
N LEU A 422 10.23 37.77 5.14
CA LEU A 422 10.94 38.97 4.75
C LEU A 422 10.16 39.78 3.69
N LEU A 423 9.72 39.13 2.63
CA LEU A 423 8.93 39.76 1.56
C LEU A 423 7.58 40.26 2.09
N GLY A 424 6.93 39.51 2.97
CA GLY A 424 5.68 39.90 3.62
C GLY A 424 5.86 41.16 4.48
N ASN A 425 6.90 41.19 5.32
CA ASN A 425 7.22 42.37 6.15
C ASN A 425 7.61 43.58 5.32
N LEU A 426 8.41 43.41 4.25
CA LEU A 426 8.74 44.48 3.33
C LEU A 426 7.50 44.99 2.59
N SER A 427 6.61 44.10 2.18
CA SER A 427 5.32 44.46 1.59
C SER A 427 4.47 45.28 2.55
N GLY A 428 4.38 44.86 3.82
CA GLY A 428 3.68 45.60 4.86
C GLY A 428 4.27 47.01 5.07
N LEU A 429 5.59 47.12 5.15
CA LEU A 429 6.29 48.41 5.28
C LEU A 429 6.05 49.32 4.06
N ALA A 430 6.14 48.74 2.84
CA ALA A 430 5.88 49.49 1.61
C ALA A 430 4.46 50.01 1.52
N LEU A 431 3.49 49.19 1.94
CA LEU A 431 2.08 49.60 2.01
C LEU A 431 1.83 50.66 3.07
N LEU A 432 2.47 50.56 4.22
CA LEU A 432 2.39 51.62 5.26
C LEU A 432 3.01 52.92 4.74
N TRP A 433 4.20 52.85 4.09
CA TRP A 433 4.83 54.05 3.55
C TRP A 433 4.00 54.69 2.42
N TYR A 434 3.55 53.88 1.43
CA TYR A 434 2.72 54.39 0.36
C TYR A 434 1.33 54.89 0.87
N GLY A 435 0.71 54.11 1.77
CA GLY A 435 -0.55 54.49 2.40
C GLY A 435 -0.48 55.74 3.25
N SER A 436 0.67 55.99 3.93
CA SER A 436 0.88 57.23 4.67
C SER A 436 0.87 58.47 3.78
N SER A 437 1.26 58.38 2.53
CA SER A 437 1.13 59.52 1.60
C SER A 437 -0.31 59.92 1.32
N PHE A 438 -1.25 58.93 1.29
CA PHE A 438 -2.68 59.21 1.16
C PHE A 438 -3.28 59.80 2.46
N VAL A 439 -2.71 59.42 3.61
CA VAL A 439 -3.13 60.03 4.92
C VAL A 439 -2.67 61.49 4.97
N ILE A 440 -1.43 61.79 4.57
CA ILE A 440 -0.92 63.19 4.52
C ILE A 440 -1.76 64.02 3.56
N GLN A 441 -2.22 63.44 2.44
CA GLN A 441 -3.13 64.11 1.49
C GLN A 441 -4.59 64.11 1.93
N GLN A 442 -4.91 63.69 3.16
CA GLN A 442 -6.27 63.62 3.70
C GLN A 442 -7.28 62.79 2.90
N GLN A 443 -6.77 61.83 2.11
CA GLN A 443 -7.61 60.88 1.35
C GLN A 443 -7.98 59.64 2.17
N LEU A 444 -7.19 59.33 3.21
CA LEU A 444 -7.43 58.25 4.17
C LEU A 444 -7.24 58.74 5.59
N SER A 445 -7.98 58.16 6.55
CA SER A 445 -7.71 58.37 7.97
C SER A 445 -6.54 57.47 8.44
N ILE A 446 -5.98 57.81 9.61
CA ILE A 446 -4.92 56.99 10.25
C ILE A 446 -5.51 55.61 10.61
N GLY A 447 -6.73 55.59 11.15
CA GLY A 447 -7.41 54.35 11.50
C GLY A 447 -7.73 53.46 10.29
N GLN A 448 -8.11 54.08 9.16
CA GLN A 448 -8.30 53.33 7.90
C GLN A 448 -7.00 52.68 7.39
N LEU A 449 -5.86 53.39 7.51
CA LEU A 449 -4.56 52.79 7.13
C LEU A 449 -4.17 51.62 8.01
N LEU A 450 -4.40 51.70 9.32
CA LEU A 450 -4.14 50.59 10.24
C LEU A 450 -5.07 49.41 9.98
N ALA A 451 -6.37 49.68 9.75
CA ALA A 451 -7.32 48.63 9.36
C ALA A 451 -6.93 47.97 8.03
N PHE A 452 -6.51 48.75 7.02
CA PHE A 452 -6.01 48.25 5.74
C PHE A 452 -4.83 47.31 5.93
N SER A 453 -3.87 47.68 6.76
CA SER A 453 -2.68 46.85 7.05
C SER A 453 -3.09 45.52 7.74
N GLY A 454 -4.01 45.55 8.71
CA GLY A 454 -4.54 44.36 9.36
C GLY A 454 -5.29 43.42 8.40
N MET A 455 -6.09 43.98 7.48
CA MET A 455 -6.80 43.22 6.46
C MET A 455 -5.84 42.65 5.42
N GLY A 456 -4.80 43.40 5.07
CA GLY A 456 -3.72 42.93 4.20
C GLY A 456 -3.00 41.69 4.76
N ALA A 457 -2.80 41.63 6.08
CA ALA A 457 -2.25 40.47 6.74
C ALA A 457 -3.14 39.21 6.60
N ASN A 458 -4.47 39.36 6.62
CA ASN A 458 -5.40 38.24 6.38
C ASN A 458 -5.31 37.74 4.94
N VAL A 459 -5.18 38.64 3.96
CA VAL A 459 -5.01 38.25 2.55
C VAL A 459 -3.67 37.52 2.35
N LEU A 460 -2.59 38.05 2.91
CA LEU A 460 -1.27 37.42 2.87
C LEU A 460 -1.29 36.05 3.56
N GLY A 461 -1.94 35.91 4.72
CA GLY A 461 -2.12 34.67 5.45
C GLY A 461 -2.84 33.60 4.62
N PHE A 462 -3.89 33.96 3.88
CA PHE A 462 -4.55 33.06 2.95
C PHE A 462 -3.63 32.59 1.82
N LEU A 463 -2.86 33.49 1.22
CA LEU A 463 -1.95 33.15 0.13
C LEU A 463 -0.80 32.26 0.56
N THR A 464 -0.23 32.49 1.74
CA THR A 464 0.80 31.60 2.33
C THR A 464 0.19 30.28 2.78
N GLY A 465 -1.06 30.26 3.25
CA GLY A 465 -1.81 29.03 3.57
C GLY A 465 -2.01 28.12 2.35
N ILE A 466 -2.29 28.68 1.17
CA ILE A 466 -2.36 27.91 -0.09
C ILE A 466 -1.03 27.20 -0.37
N SER A 467 0.11 27.86 -0.14
CA SER A 467 1.43 27.27 -0.33
C SER A 467 1.67 26.06 0.59
N ALA A 468 1.34 26.21 1.88
CA ALA A 468 1.46 25.11 2.84
C ALA A 468 0.58 23.91 2.47
N ILE A 469 -0.67 24.17 2.05
CA ILE A 469 -1.59 23.12 1.59
C ILE A 469 -1.09 22.43 0.32
N SER A 470 -0.42 23.17 -0.57
CA SER A 470 0.15 22.57 -1.80
C SER A 470 1.14 21.46 -1.49
N GLN A 471 1.96 21.61 -0.45
CA GLN A 471 2.89 20.56 0.01
C GLN A 471 2.14 19.33 0.52
N GLU A 472 1.10 19.54 1.32
CA GLU A 472 0.28 18.44 1.85
C GLU A 472 -0.51 17.73 0.75
N VAL A 473 -0.97 18.44 -0.28
CA VAL A 473 -1.63 17.85 -1.47
C VAL A 473 -0.67 16.93 -2.23
N VAL A 474 0.62 17.29 -2.34
CA VAL A 474 1.64 16.43 -2.97
C VAL A 474 1.83 15.14 -2.19
N ARG A 475 1.92 15.24 -0.86
CA ARG A 475 2.02 14.06 0.02
C ARG A 475 0.79 13.18 -0.11
N ALA A 476 -0.40 13.79 -0.11
CA ALA A 476 -1.65 13.07 -0.26
C ALA A 476 -1.80 12.38 -1.62
N ASP A 477 -1.32 12.96 -2.72
CA ASP A 477 -1.36 12.29 -4.04
C ASP A 477 -0.64 10.94 -4.00
N VAL A 478 0.51 10.86 -3.33
CA VAL A 478 1.25 9.61 -3.14
C VAL A 478 0.46 8.62 -2.29
N VAL A 479 -0.07 9.09 -1.15
CA VAL A 479 -0.87 8.25 -0.23
C VAL A 479 -2.15 7.74 -0.92
N ILE A 480 -2.86 8.63 -1.63
CA ILE A 480 -4.08 8.27 -2.37
C ILE A 480 -3.78 7.22 -3.44
N ARG A 481 -2.67 7.35 -4.18
CA ARG A 481 -2.26 6.35 -5.17
C ARG A 481 -1.99 5.00 -4.53
N ARG A 482 -1.21 4.96 -3.44
CA ARG A 482 -0.94 3.73 -2.68
C ARG A 482 -2.20 3.08 -2.12
N MET A 483 -3.14 3.89 -1.61
CA MET A 483 -4.43 3.39 -1.14
C MET A 483 -5.32 2.92 -2.29
N SER A 484 -5.36 3.66 -3.41
CA SER A 484 -6.18 3.28 -4.56
C SER A 484 -5.75 1.95 -5.16
N GLU A 485 -4.45 1.63 -5.18
CA GLU A 485 -3.96 0.31 -5.60
C GLU A 485 -4.62 -0.82 -4.82
N VAL A 486 -4.67 -0.69 -3.49
CA VAL A 486 -5.30 -1.72 -2.63
C VAL A 486 -6.80 -1.77 -2.80
N LEU A 487 -7.45 -0.59 -2.86
CA LEU A 487 -8.92 -0.51 -2.93
C LEU A 487 -9.48 -0.95 -4.28
N THR A 488 -8.70 -0.81 -5.36
CA THR A 488 -9.10 -1.24 -6.71
C THR A 488 -8.74 -2.69 -7.00
N GLU A 489 -7.83 -3.28 -6.21
CA GLU A 489 -7.45 -4.68 -6.35
C GLU A 489 -8.67 -5.60 -6.21
N GLN A 490 -8.72 -6.66 -6.99
CA GLN A 490 -9.82 -7.63 -6.92
C GLN A 490 -9.75 -8.42 -5.63
N SER A 491 -10.87 -8.52 -4.92
CA SER A 491 -10.95 -9.40 -3.75
C SER A 491 -10.85 -10.86 -4.18
N GLU A 492 -10.41 -11.73 -3.27
CA GLU A 492 -10.27 -13.15 -3.54
C GLU A 492 -11.57 -13.79 -4.02
N SER A 493 -12.71 -13.39 -3.46
CA SER A 493 -14.04 -13.83 -3.91
C SER A 493 -14.39 -13.36 -5.32
N GLN A 494 -13.89 -12.20 -5.77
CA GLN A 494 -14.08 -11.73 -7.14
C GLN A 494 -13.19 -12.47 -8.14
N VAL A 495 -11.96 -12.82 -7.73
CA VAL A 495 -11.03 -13.60 -8.54
C VAL A 495 -11.53 -15.03 -8.70
N HIS A 496 -12.02 -15.63 -7.63
CA HIS A 496 -12.45 -17.04 -7.61
C HIS A 496 -13.83 -17.30 -8.24
N ARG A 497 -14.64 -16.28 -8.44
CA ARG A 497 -15.95 -16.29 -9.13
C ARG A 497 -16.94 -17.43 -8.77
N GLY A 498 -16.56 -18.42 -7.97
CA GLY A 498 -17.42 -19.51 -7.52
C GLY A 498 -18.51 -18.99 -6.55
N ILE A 499 -19.75 -19.42 -6.78
CA ILE A 499 -20.92 -18.97 -6.00
C ILE A 499 -21.68 -20.13 -5.34
N HIS A 500 -21.32 -21.37 -5.66
CA HIS A 500 -22.05 -22.54 -5.18
C HIS A 500 -21.52 -23.00 -3.81
N HIS A 501 -22.45 -23.07 -2.85
CA HIS A 501 -22.24 -23.71 -1.57
C HIS A 501 -22.66 -25.18 -1.70
N ILE A 502 -21.69 -26.07 -1.83
CA ILE A 502 -21.90 -27.51 -2.01
C ILE A 502 -21.13 -28.24 -0.93
N GLU A 503 -21.75 -29.20 -0.29
CA GLU A 503 -21.07 -30.14 0.60
C GLU A 503 -20.42 -31.23 -0.25
N LEU A 504 -19.09 -31.34 -0.15
CA LEU A 504 -18.33 -32.38 -0.83
C LEU A 504 -18.55 -33.73 -0.11
N PRO A 505 -18.68 -34.83 -0.86
CA PRO A 505 -18.66 -36.15 -0.26
C PRO A 505 -17.35 -36.39 0.51
N ALA A 506 -17.43 -37.09 1.65
CA ALA A 506 -16.23 -37.39 2.45
C ALA A 506 -15.17 -38.21 1.69
N ASP A 507 -15.60 -38.95 0.68
CA ASP A 507 -14.83 -39.77 -0.23
C ASP A 507 -14.59 -39.08 -1.59
N ALA A 508 -14.70 -37.76 -1.66
CA ALA A 508 -14.49 -37.04 -2.91
C ALA A 508 -13.09 -37.31 -3.50
N ALA A 509 -13.03 -37.83 -4.71
CA ALA A 509 -11.81 -37.92 -5.49
C ALA A 509 -11.38 -36.55 -6.01
N ILE A 510 -10.07 -36.36 -6.22
CA ILE A 510 -9.55 -35.09 -6.75
C ILE A 510 -8.95 -35.36 -8.14
N SER A 511 -9.46 -34.65 -9.15
CA SER A 511 -8.91 -34.71 -10.50
C SER A 511 -8.26 -33.37 -10.85
N VAL A 512 -6.99 -33.42 -11.19
CA VAL A 512 -6.21 -32.28 -11.69
C VAL A 512 -6.04 -32.45 -13.19
N GLU A 513 -6.61 -31.55 -13.98
CA GLU A 513 -6.71 -31.69 -15.45
C GLU A 513 -5.95 -30.58 -16.17
N ASN A 514 -4.87 -30.89 -16.85
CA ASN A 514 -4.05 -29.99 -17.69
C ASN A 514 -3.62 -28.70 -16.97
N VAL A 515 -3.32 -28.80 -15.68
CA VAL A 515 -2.95 -27.64 -14.85
C VAL A 515 -1.55 -27.17 -15.20
N SER A 516 -1.43 -25.87 -15.49
CA SER A 516 -0.15 -25.17 -15.60
C SER A 516 -0.02 -24.13 -14.51
N PHE A 517 1.16 -24.11 -13.87
CA PHE A 517 1.43 -23.18 -12.79
C PHE A 517 2.90 -22.79 -12.70
N HIS A 518 3.16 -21.50 -12.48
CA HIS A 518 4.45 -20.98 -12.06
C HIS A 518 4.28 -19.88 -11.01
N HIS A 519 5.21 -19.79 -10.09
CA HIS A 519 5.28 -18.63 -9.20
C HIS A 519 5.72 -17.38 -9.98
N PRO A 520 5.30 -16.18 -9.55
CA PRO A 520 5.69 -14.92 -10.20
C PRO A 520 7.21 -14.84 -10.43
N GLY A 521 7.62 -14.46 -11.62
CA GLY A 521 9.03 -14.31 -11.99
C GLY A 521 9.88 -15.59 -12.02
N ARG A 522 9.31 -16.79 -11.80
CA ARG A 522 10.03 -18.08 -11.79
C ARG A 522 9.72 -18.92 -13.02
N ARG A 523 10.52 -19.96 -13.22
CA ARG A 523 10.29 -20.96 -14.29
C ARG A 523 8.97 -21.70 -14.05
N GLN A 524 8.44 -22.29 -15.14
CA GLN A 524 7.28 -23.18 -15.07
C GLN A 524 7.56 -24.33 -14.10
N LEU A 525 6.66 -24.55 -13.15
CA LEU A 525 6.77 -25.59 -12.15
C LEU A 525 5.90 -26.80 -12.52
N LEU A 526 4.66 -26.54 -12.94
CA LEU A 526 3.74 -27.55 -13.49
C LEU A 526 3.37 -27.12 -14.92
N GLU A 527 3.48 -28.05 -15.88
CA GLU A 527 3.18 -27.80 -17.29
C GLU A 527 2.22 -28.87 -17.79
N GLN A 528 0.98 -28.47 -18.12
CA GLN A 528 -0.11 -29.38 -18.53
C GLN A 528 -0.23 -30.62 -17.62
N PHE A 529 -0.06 -30.38 -16.33
CA PHE A 529 -0.03 -31.42 -15.32
C PHE A 529 -1.41 -32.01 -15.11
N SER A 530 -1.49 -33.35 -15.15
CA SER A 530 -2.72 -34.08 -14.88
C SER A 530 -2.45 -35.24 -13.93
N VAL A 531 -3.32 -35.41 -12.93
CA VAL A 531 -3.25 -36.51 -11.97
C VAL A 531 -4.64 -36.76 -11.37
N GLU A 532 -4.96 -38.02 -11.15
CA GLU A 532 -6.12 -38.45 -10.38
C GLU A 532 -5.67 -38.92 -9.00
N ILE A 533 -6.31 -38.42 -7.97
CA ILE A 533 -6.12 -38.79 -6.58
C ILE A 533 -7.40 -39.49 -6.12
N PRO A 534 -7.34 -40.76 -5.80
CA PRO A 534 -8.53 -41.51 -5.43
C PRO A 534 -9.15 -40.97 -4.15
N GLY A 535 -10.48 -40.97 -4.07
CA GLY A 535 -11.23 -40.50 -2.93
C GLY A 535 -11.43 -41.59 -1.85
N GLY A 536 -11.66 -41.17 -0.61
CA GLY A 536 -11.94 -42.07 0.52
C GLY A 536 -10.73 -42.87 1.02
N VAL A 537 -9.55 -42.60 0.47
CA VAL A 537 -8.30 -43.31 0.81
C VAL A 537 -7.21 -42.36 1.24
N THR A 538 -6.18 -42.89 1.86
CA THR A 538 -4.96 -42.15 2.23
C THR A 538 -3.96 -42.18 1.11
N THR A 539 -3.62 -41.00 0.55
CA THR A 539 -2.66 -40.85 -0.55
C THR A 539 -1.39 -40.17 -0.07
N ALA A 540 -0.22 -40.78 -0.35
CA ALA A 540 1.10 -40.16 -0.13
C ALA A 540 1.64 -39.54 -1.42
N ILE A 541 2.06 -38.27 -1.34
CA ILE A 541 2.74 -37.56 -2.43
C ILE A 541 4.21 -37.44 -2.07
N ILE A 542 5.05 -38.10 -2.86
CA ILE A 542 6.48 -38.18 -2.63
C ILE A 542 7.27 -37.66 -3.85
N GLY A 543 8.50 -37.30 -3.66
CA GLY A 543 9.38 -36.78 -4.71
C GLY A 543 10.49 -35.90 -4.15
N GLU A 544 11.45 -35.50 -4.97
CA GLU A 544 12.56 -34.65 -4.55
C GLU A 544 12.10 -33.27 -4.03
N SER A 545 12.96 -32.62 -3.23
CA SER A 545 12.68 -31.27 -2.77
C SER A 545 12.62 -30.30 -3.96
N GLY A 546 11.61 -29.42 -3.98
CA GLY A 546 11.43 -28.45 -5.07
C GLY A 546 10.71 -28.98 -6.31
N CYS A 547 10.27 -30.24 -6.38
CA CYS A 547 9.54 -30.79 -7.53
C CYS A 547 8.07 -30.32 -7.66
N GLY A 548 7.55 -29.54 -6.68
CA GLY A 548 6.22 -28.92 -6.74
C GLY A 548 5.14 -29.56 -5.84
N LYS A 549 5.50 -30.45 -4.90
CA LYS A 549 4.53 -31.11 -3.99
C LYS A 549 3.66 -30.11 -3.21
N SER A 550 4.29 -29.24 -2.44
CA SER A 550 3.57 -28.24 -1.62
C SER A 550 2.77 -27.24 -2.48
N THR A 551 3.28 -26.92 -3.66
CA THR A 551 2.55 -26.07 -4.62
C THR A 551 1.29 -26.78 -5.14
N LEU A 552 1.39 -28.07 -5.47
CA LEU A 552 0.23 -28.87 -5.87
C LEU A 552 -0.81 -28.94 -4.73
N MET A 553 -0.36 -29.11 -3.48
CA MET A 553 -1.27 -29.10 -2.31
C MET A 553 -1.96 -27.75 -2.12
N ARG A 554 -1.24 -26.64 -2.31
CA ARG A 554 -1.82 -25.29 -2.24
C ARG A 554 -2.84 -25.06 -3.36
N LEU A 555 -2.60 -25.56 -4.55
CA LEU A 555 -3.55 -25.53 -5.66
C LEU A 555 -4.80 -26.35 -5.35
N VAL A 556 -4.63 -27.57 -4.80
CA VAL A 556 -5.74 -28.44 -4.38
C VAL A 556 -6.51 -27.82 -3.22
N ALA A 557 -5.87 -27.11 -2.30
CA ALA A 557 -6.56 -26.41 -1.21
C ALA A 557 -7.23 -25.08 -1.63
N GLY A 558 -7.16 -24.68 -2.90
CA GLY A 558 -7.69 -23.43 -3.40
C GLY A 558 -7.00 -22.18 -2.79
N ILE A 559 -5.76 -22.32 -2.32
CA ILE A 559 -4.93 -21.20 -1.84
C ILE A 559 -4.33 -20.46 -3.02
N ASP A 560 -3.77 -21.21 -3.98
CA ASP A 560 -3.33 -20.69 -5.25
C ASP A 560 -4.28 -21.11 -6.38
N LEU A 561 -4.38 -20.28 -7.42
CA LEU A 561 -5.17 -20.58 -8.61
C LEU A 561 -4.27 -21.00 -9.77
N PRO A 562 -4.62 -22.05 -10.53
CA PRO A 562 -3.87 -22.46 -11.70
C PRO A 562 -4.03 -21.40 -12.81
N GLN A 563 -2.95 -21.16 -13.59
CA GLN A 563 -2.99 -20.29 -14.76
C GLN A 563 -3.79 -20.88 -15.91
N SER A 564 -3.74 -22.21 -16.05
CA SER A 564 -4.60 -22.95 -16.99
C SER A 564 -4.96 -24.30 -16.40
N GLY A 565 -5.95 -24.98 -16.98
CA GLY A 565 -6.46 -26.25 -16.49
C GLY A 565 -7.53 -26.09 -15.39
N VAL A 566 -7.96 -27.20 -14.82
CA VAL A 566 -9.05 -27.27 -13.82
C VAL A 566 -8.71 -28.29 -12.74
N ILE A 567 -9.13 -28.01 -11.51
CA ILE A 567 -9.11 -28.96 -10.40
C ILE A 567 -10.57 -29.27 -10.05
N ARG A 568 -10.89 -30.57 -10.00
CA ARG A 568 -12.23 -31.05 -9.65
C ARG A 568 -12.22 -31.83 -8.34
N TYR A 569 -13.31 -31.73 -7.62
CA TYR A 569 -13.57 -32.45 -6.38
C TYR A 569 -14.82 -33.31 -6.61
N GLY A 570 -14.62 -34.60 -6.88
CA GLY A 570 -15.68 -35.46 -7.43
C GLY A 570 -16.25 -34.87 -8.72
N PRO A 571 -17.56 -34.66 -8.83
CA PRO A 571 -18.17 -34.09 -10.03
C PRO A 571 -18.02 -32.57 -10.16
N TYR A 572 -17.57 -31.87 -9.11
CA TYR A 572 -17.60 -30.42 -9.04
C TYR A 572 -16.26 -29.78 -9.46
N SER A 573 -16.33 -28.72 -10.25
CA SER A 573 -15.17 -27.89 -10.59
C SER A 573 -14.87 -26.93 -9.45
N GLY A 574 -13.61 -26.83 -9.04
CA GLY A 574 -13.18 -25.89 -8.01
C GLY A 574 -13.44 -24.41 -8.38
N ARG A 575 -13.61 -24.11 -9.67
CA ARG A 575 -13.96 -22.74 -10.12
C ARG A 575 -15.40 -22.35 -9.84
N ASP A 576 -16.28 -23.34 -9.67
CA ASP A 576 -17.73 -23.12 -9.49
C ASP A 576 -18.09 -23.04 -7.99
N LEU A 577 -17.19 -23.55 -7.11
CA LEU A 577 -17.38 -23.55 -5.66
C LEU A 577 -17.02 -22.19 -5.06
N GLU A 578 -17.79 -21.74 -4.08
CA GLU A 578 -17.43 -20.56 -3.28
C GLU A 578 -16.18 -20.86 -2.45
N ILE A 579 -15.18 -19.95 -2.46
CA ILE A 579 -13.85 -20.19 -1.90
C ILE A 579 -13.88 -20.46 -0.38
N GLY A 580 -14.72 -19.77 0.36
CA GLY A 580 -14.85 -19.98 1.81
C GLY A 580 -15.44 -21.35 2.12
N ASN A 581 -16.43 -21.79 1.33
CA ASN A 581 -17.01 -23.12 1.43
C ASN A 581 -16.00 -24.22 1.05
N LEU A 582 -15.23 -24.02 0.00
CA LEU A 582 -14.17 -24.95 -0.41
C LEU A 582 -13.13 -25.14 0.71
N ARG A 583 -12.64 -24.05 1.31
CA ARG A 583 -11.61 -24.08 2.38
C ARG A 583 -12.09 -24.67 3.71
N LYS A 584 -13.40 -24.68 3.97
CA LYS A 584 -13.96 -25.39 5.12
C LYS A 584 -13.91 -26.92 4.94
N GLN A 585 -13.97 -27.37 3.69
CA GLN A 585 -14.06 -28.79 3.34
C GLN A 585 -12.74 -29.39 2.85
N VAL A 586 -11.82 -28.54 2.33
CA VAL A 586 -10.48 -28.91 1.89
C VAL A 586 -9.48 -28.16 2.74
N VAL A 587 -9.00 -28.78 3.80
CA VAL A 587 -8.15 -28.14 4.80
C VAL A 587 -6.70 -28.55 4.62
N LEU A 588 -5.81 -27.57 4.48
CA LEU A 588 -4.36 -27.75 4.42
C LEU A 588 -3.72 -27.41 5.76
N VAL A 589 -2.95 -28.34 6.31
CA VAL A 589 -2.01 -28.10 7.41
C VAL A 589 -0.63 -27.91 6.82
N PRO A 590 -0.11 -26.66 6.80
CA PRO A 590 1.20 -26.37 6.20
C PRO A 590 2.35 -26.85 7.09
N GLN A 591 3.56 -26.95 6.51
CA GLN A 591 4.78 -27.31 7.20
C GLN A 591 5.07 -26.39 8.39
N ASP A 592 5.03 -25.06 8.17
CA ASP A 592 5.17 -24.04 9.20
C ASP A 592 3.81 -23.55 9.68
N SER A 593 3.39 -24.09 10.79
CA SER A 593 2.10 -23.75 11.39
C SER A 593 2.22 -22.55 12.33
N VAL A 594 1.42 -21.53 12.07
CA VAL A 594 1.38 -20.28 12.83
C VAL A 594 0.19 -20.30 13.81
N LEU A 595 0.45 -19.90 15.06
CA LEU A 595 -0.56 -19.64 16.08
C LEU A 595 -0.54 -18.15 16.44
N PHE A 596 -1.71 -17.59 16.72
CA PHE A 596 -1.84 -16.20 17.13
C PHE A 596 -1.54 -16.05 18.63
N ASN A 597 -1.04 -14.88 19.02
CA ASN A 597 -0.78 -14.55 20.43
C ASN A 597 -2.09 -14.42 21.24
N ARG A 598 -2.69 -15.56 21.51
CA ARG A 598 -3.97 -15.74 22.23
C ARG A 598 -3.88 -17.02 23.06
N SER A 599 -4.91 -17.31 23.86
CA SER A 599 -5.01 -18.61 24.51
C SER A 599 -5.11 -19.75 23.48
N ILE A 600 -4.77 -20.96 23.87
CA ILE A 600 -4.97 -22.14 23.04
C ILE A 600 -6.44 -22.22 22.62
N CYS A 601 -7.38 -22.08 23.54
CA CYS A 601 -8.82 -22.11 23.28
C CYS A 601 -9.23 -21.04 22.25
N ASP A 602 -8.73 -19.80 22.39
CA ASP A 602 -9.08 -18.72 21.47
C ASP A 602 -8.46 -18.88 20.08
N ASN A 603 -7.35 -19.59 19.94
CA ASN A 603 -6.79 -19.94 18.63
C ASN A 603 -7.73 -20.88 17.84
N PHE A 604 -8.51 -21.72 18.51
CA PHE A 604 -9.53 -22.53 17.87
C PHE A 604 -10.79 -21.72 17.55
N ARG A 605 -11.28 -20.92 18.48
CA ARG A 605 -12.44 -20.04 18.29
C ARG A 605 -12.23 -18.97 17.25
N PHE A 606 -10.98 -18.62 16.97
CA PHE A 606 -10.66 -17.67 15.90
C PHE A 606 -11.02 -18.20 14.52
N ALA A 607 -10.89 -19.50 14.30
CA ALA A 607 -11.28 -20.16 13.05
C ALA A 607 -12.78 -20.50 13.01
N GLU A 608 -13.34 -20.93 14.16
CA GLU A 608 -14.74 -21.34 14.30
C GLU A 608 -15.30 -20.78 15.63
N PRO A 609 -15.94 -19.57 15.59
CA PRO A 609 -16.36 -18.86 16.81
C PRO A 609 -17.36 -19.64 17.68
N GLU A 610 -18.23 -20.44 17.07
CA GLU A 610 -19.31 -21.17 17.75
C GLU A 610 -18.88 -22.54 18.32
N ILE A 611 -17.57 -22.86 18.23
CA ILE A 611 -17.10 -24.19 18.67
C ILE A 611 -17.18 -24.36 20.18
N SER A 612 -17.69 -25.49 20.61
CA SER A 612 -17.77 -25.84 22.04
C SER A 612 -16.39 -26.23 22.59
N PHE A 613 -16.23 -26.09 23.92
CA PHE A 613 -14.99 -26.49 24.56
C PHE A 613 -14.74 -28.00 24.46
N GLU A 614 -15.81 -28.80 24.53
CA GLU A 614 -15.75 -30.25 24.40
C GLU A 614 -15.24 -30.68 23.01
N GLN A 615 -15.65 -29.99 21.96
CA GLN A 615 -15.15 -30.23 20.58
C GLN A 615 -13.67 -29.88 20.45
N ILE A 616 -13.24 -28.78 21.07
CA ILE A 616 -11.81 -28.42 21.12
C ILE A 616 -11.00 -29.54 21.81
N VAL A 617 -11.45 -29.99 22.97
CA VAL A 617 -10.78 -31.06 23.71
C VAL A 617 -10.76 -32.37 22.91
N ALA A 618 -11.87 -32.70 22.23
CA ALA A 618 -11.93 -33.90 21.38
C ALA A 618 -10.91 -33.84 20.24
N ALA A 619 -10.82 -32.70 19.51
CA ALA A 619 -9.84 -32.51 18.47
C ALA A 619 -8.39 -32.53 18.99
N CYS A 620 -8.15 -31.96 20.18
CA CYS A 620 -6.83 -32.00 20.82
C CYS A 620 -6.44 -33.41 21.27
N ARG A 621 -7.38 -34.23 21.67
CA ARG A 621 -7.15 -35.66 21.98
C ARG A 621 -6.77 -36.41 20.70
N LEU A 622 -7.51 -36.21 19.59
CA LEU A 622 -7.22 -36.85 18.31
C LEU A 622 -5.82 -36.51 17.81
N SER A 623 -5.33 -35.32 18.07
CA SER A 623 -3.99 -34.88 17.69
C SER A 623 -2.91 -35.12 18.76
N LEU A 624 -3.22 -35.79 19.84
CA LEU A 624 -2.38 -35.99 21.03
C LEU A 624 -1.86 -34.67 21.63
N ALA A 625 -2.61 -33.57 21.45
CA ALA A 625 -2.28 -32.30 22.03
C ALA A 625 -2.79 -32.12 23.47
N ASP A 626 -3.88 -32.80 23.86
CA ASP A 626 -4.49 -32.72 25.18
C ASP A 626 -3.49 -33.09 26.32
N ASP A 627 -2.60 -34.05 26.04
CA ASP A 627 -1.63 -34.53 27.04
C ASP A 627 -0.71 -33.38 27.51
N PHE A 628 -0.05 -32.69 26.60
CA PHE A 628 0.84 -31.58 26.95
C PHE A 628 0.07 -30.32 27.41
N ILE A 629 -1.16 -30.09 26.88
CA ILE A 629 -1.95 -28.92 27.28
C ILE A 629 -2.29 -29.02 28.78
N ARG A 630 -2.59 -30.19 29.28
CA ARG A 630 -2.88 -30.42 30.71
C ARG A 630 -1.67 -30.19 31.61
N GLU A 631 -0.47 -30.32 31.10
CA GLU A 631 0.78 -30.05 31.82
C GLU A 631 1.13 -28.56 31.87
N LEU A 632 0.48 -27.72 31.01
CA LEU A 632 0.69 -26.27 31.02
C LEU A 632 0.00 -25.64 32.27
N PRO A 633 0.59 -24.58 32.85
CA PRO A 633 0.07 -23.97 34.08
C PRO A 633 -1.40 -23.53 33.97
N ASP A 634 -1.82 -22.99 32.83
CA ASP A 634 -3.17 -22.48 32.59
C ASP A 634 -3.96 -23.39 31.65
N GLY A 635 -3.46 -24.60 31.34
CA GLY A 635 -4.11 -25.57 30.45
C GLY A 635 -4.50 -24.93 29.11
N TYR A 636 -5.76 -25.07 28.73
CA TYR A 636 -6.30 -24.50 27.47
C TYR A 636 -6.37 -22.97 27.44
N GLN A 637 -6.20 -22.28 28.58
CA GLN A 637 -6.16 -20.82 28.65
C GLN A 637 -4.72 -20.27 28.53
N THR A 638 -3.73 -21.15 28.41
CA THR A 638 -2.34 -20.75 28.23
C THR A 638 -2.16 -19.89 26.94
N ILE A 639 -1.55 -18.71 27.08
CA ILE A 639 -1.23 -17.82 25.98
C ILE A 639 0.03 -18.35 25.28
N VAL A 640 -0.06 -18.60 23.97
CA VAL A 640 0.99 -19.29 23.21
C VAL A 640 2.14 -18.37 22.75
N GLY A 641 2.03 -17.06 22.97
CA GLY A 641 3.01 -16.07 22.51
C GLY A 641 2.90 -15.75 21.00
N GLU A 642 3.70 -14.81 20.54
CA GLU A 642 3.73 -14.45 19.11
C GLU A 642 4.20 -15.65 18.28
N PHE A 643 3.42 -15.99 17.25
CA PHE A 643 3.67 -17.14 16.37
C PHE A 643 3.83 -18.49 17.11
N GLY A 644 3.38 -18.60 18.35
CA GLY A 644 3.49 -19.80 19.16
C GLY A 644 4.90 -20.03 19.73
N THR A 645 5.66 -18.96 20.01
CA THR A 645 7.05 -19.03 20.50
C THR A 645 7.19 -19.77 21.84
N ASN A 646 6.16 -19.80 22.65
CA ASN A 646 6.13 -20.50 23.95
C ASN A 646 5.95 -22.03 23.83
N LEU A 647 5.77 -22.54 22.61
CA LEU A 647 5.54 -23.96 22.34
C LEU A 647 6.68 -24.57 21.53
N SER A 648 6.96 -25.85 21.74
CA SER A 648 7.89 -26.59 20.90
C SER A 648 7.34 -26.78 19.47
N GLY A 649 8.20 -27.07 18.48
CA GLY A 649 7.77 -27.33 17.11
C GLY A 649 6.70 -28.43 17.01
N GLY A 650 6.92 -29.54 17.70
CA GLY A 650 5.96 -30.65 17.74
C GLY A 650 4.64 -30.32 18.45
N GLN A 651 4.65 -29.47 19.48
CA GLN A 651 3.43 -28.98 20.12
C GLN A 651 2.64 -28.08 19.16
N ARG A 652 3.30 -27.18 18.44
CA ARG A 652 2.65 -26.33 17.41
C ARG A 652 2.03 -27.17 16.29
N GLN A 653 2.73 -28.19 15.80
CA GLN A 653 2.21 -29.07 14.75
C GLN A 653 0.98 -29.86 15.21
N ARG A 654 0.99 -30.41 16.44
CA ARG A 654 -0.19 -31.11 17.00
C ARG A 654 -1.41 -30.18 17.15
N LEU A 655 -1.21 -28.95 17.61
CA LEU A 655 -2.30 -27.95 17.69
C LEU A 655 -2.82 -27.56 16.31
N ALA A 656 -1.95 -27.44 15.30
CA ALA A 656 -2.37 -27.14 13.94
C ALA A 656 -3.20 -28.28 13.33
N ILE A 657 -2.82 -29.54 13.57
CA ILE A 657 -3.61 -30.71 13.17
C ILE A 657 -4.95 -30.73 13.91
N ALA A 658 -4.95 -30.47 15.23
CA ALA A 658 -6.20 -30.36 15.99
C ALA A 658 -7.13 -29.30 15.39
N ARG A 659 -6.60 -28.11 15.06
CA ARG A 659 -7.38 -27.03 14.45
C ARG A 659 -7.98 -27.43 13.11
N ALA A 660 -7.24 -28.19 12.30
CA ALA A 660 -7.71 -28.68 11.01
C ALA A 660 -8.81 -29.74 11.13
N LEU A 661 -8.84 -30.52 12.22
CA LEU A 661 -9.82 -31.57 12.46
C LEU A 661 -11.17 -31.04 12.96
N ILE A 662 -11.21 -29.82 13.50
CA ILE A 662 -12.44 -29.22 14.07
C ILE A 662 -13.59 -29.15 13.08
N SER A 663 -13.29 -28.75 11.84
CA SER A 663 -14.29 -28.63 10.77
C SER A 663 -14.69 -30.00 10.17
N GLU A 664 -14.09 -31.07 10.60
CA GLU A 664 -14.25 -32.42 10.03
C GLU A 664 -14.21 -32.42 8.48
N PRO A 665 -13.12 -31.89 7.86
CA PRO A 665 -13.09 -31.64 6.43
C PRO A 665 -13.26 -32.91 5.60
N ALA A 666 -13.92 -32.84 4.45
CA ALA A 666 -14.02 -33.93 3.51
C ALA A 666 -12.60 -34.35 3.03
N ILE A 667 -11.73 -33.37 2.74
CA ILE A 667 -10.37 -33.59 2.29
C ILE A 667 -9.40 -32.93 3.29
N LEU A 668 -8.50 -33.70 3.87
CA LEU A 668 -7.43 -33.23 4.75
C LEU A 668 -6.08 -33.37 4.04
N ILE A 669 -5.30 -32.30 4.03
CA ILE A 669 -3.97 -32.25 3.43
C ILE A 669 -2.95 -31.95 4.53
N LEU A 670 -1.95 -32.80 4.68
CA LEU A 670 -0.85 -32.67 5.63
C LEU A 670 0.47 -32.46 4.85
N ASP A 671 0.98 -31.24 4.82
CA ASP A 671 2.23 -30.92 4.12
C ASP A 671 3.39 -30.87 5.13
N GLU A 672 4.15 -31.95 5.26
CA GLU A 672 5.26 -32.15 6.21
C GLU A 672 4.92 -31.72 7.66
N SER A 673 3.65 -31.74 8.02
CA SER A 673 3.11 -31.19 9.25
C SER A 673 3.38 -32.04 10.51
N THR A 674 4.12 -33.15 10.38
CA THR A 674 4.60 -34.00 11.48
C THR A 674 6.13 -34.01 11.60
N SER A 675 6.82 -33.20 10.83
CA SER A 675 8.29 -33.21 10.72
C SER A 675 9.04 -32.90 12.04
N ALA A 676 8.42 -32.16 12.96
CA ALA A 676 8.98 -31.82 14.27
C ALA A 676 8.60 -32.82 15.38
N LEU A 677 7.89 -33.91 15.07
CA LEU A 677 7.53 -34.96 16.03
C LEU A 677 8.62 -36.01 16.11
N ASP A 678 8.81 -36.60 17.29
CA ASP A 678 9.59 -37.81 17.43
C ASP A 678 8.87 -39.00 16.78
N PRO A 679 9.61 -40.04 16.35
CA PRO A 679 9.02 -41.16 15.60
C PRO A 679 7.91 -41.94 16.36
N VAL A 680 8.02 -42.03 17.67
CA VAL A 680 7.03 -42.79 18.49
C VAL A 680 5.72 -42.04 18.56
N LEU A 681 5.81 -40.74 18.84
CA LEU A 681 4.64 -39.84 18.91
C LEU A 681 3.98 -39.66 17.53
N GLU A 682 4.80 -39.55 16.49
CA GLU A 682 4.32 -39.47 15.09
C GLU A 682 3.50 -40.73 14.73
N ASN A 683 4.04 -41.91 15.01
CA ASN A 683 3.34 -43.18 14.73
C ASN A 683 1.99 -43.28 15.46
N ARG A 684 1.95 -42.92 16.73
CA ARG A 684 0.70 -42.92 17.52
C ARG A 684 -0.31 -41.92 16.96
N LEU A 685 0.14 -40.70 16.62
CA LEU A 685 -0.69 -39.68 16.02
C LEU A 685 -1.30 -40.14 14.68
N LEU A 686 -0.47 -40.70 13.80
CA LEU A 686 -0.91 -41.17 12.49
C LEU A 686 -1.90 -42.32 12.61
N ASP A 687 -1.66 -43.29 13.49
CA ASP A 687 -2.57 -44.40 13.70
C ASP A 687 -3.94 -43.91 14.17
N GLN A 688 -3.97 -43.00 15.12
CA GLN A 688 -5.20 -42.41 15.67
C GLN A 688 -5.93 -41.54 14.63
N LEU A 689 -5.17 -40.71 13.88
CA LEU A 689 -5.71 -39.83 12.84
C LEU A 689 -6.32 -40.62 11.70
N LEU A 690 -5.60 -41.65 11.18
CA LEU A 690 -6.06 -42.46 10.05
C LEU A 690 -7.27 -43.33 10.45
N GLN A 691 -7.32 -43.84 11.68
CA GLN A 691 -8.50 -44.53 12.18
C GLN A 691 -9.72 -43.59 12.20
N HIS A 692 -9.57 -42.36 12.66
CA HIS A 692 -10.66 -41.36 12.67
C HIS A 692 -11.08 -40.95 11.27
N ARG A 693 -10.13 -40.93 10.32
CA ARG A 693 -10.31 -40.51 8.92
C ARG A 693 -10.65 -41.67 7.97
N GLN A 694 -10.93 -42.85 8.48
CA GLN A 694 -11.25 -44.01 7.64
C GLN A 694 -12.42 -43.71 6.69
N GLY A 695 -12.27 -43.97 5.42
CA GLY A 695 -13.26 -43.65 4.38
C GLY A 695 -13.34 -42.17 3.97
N LYS A 696 -12.47 -41.30 4.52
CA LYS A 696 -12.36 -39.88 4.14
C LYS A 696 -11.05 -39.64 3.38
N THR A 697 -11.07 -38.76 2.39
CA THR A 697 -9.89 -38.44 1.58
C THR A 697 -8.82 -37.74 2.40
N THR A 698 -7.61 -38.30 2.46
CA THR A 698 -6.48 -37.75 3.23
C THR A 698 -5.21 -37.75 2.38
N LEU A 699 -4.55 -36.61 2.26
CA LEU A 699 -3.32 -36.43 1.48
C LEU A 699 -2.13 -36.14 2.39
N PHE A 700 -1.02 -36.85 2.18
CA PHE A 700 0.24 -36.61 2.87
C PHE A 700 1.32 -36.18 1.89
N VAL A 701 2.02 -35.09 2.19
CA VAL A 701 3.34 -34.80 1.61
C VAL A 701 4.37 -35.12 2.67
N SER A 702 5.19 -36.13 2.42
CA SER A 702 6.23 -36.52 3.38
C SER A 702 7.40 -37.22 2.70
N HIS A 703 8.56 -37.10 3.33
CA HIS A 703 9.77 -37.87 3.02
C HIS A 703 9.99 -39.01 4.04
N ARG A 704 9.11 -39.14 5.04
CA ARG A 704 9.25 -40.14 6.12
C ARG A 704 8.60 -41.45 5.73
N PRO A 705 9.36 -42.58 5.78
CA PRO A 705 8.83 -43.89 5.45
C PRO A 705 7.63 -44.29 6.29
N SER A 706 7.59 -43.91 7.56
CA SER A 706 6.48 -44.16 8.50
C SER A 706 5.12 -43.69 7.99
N MET A 707 5.11 -42.54 7.30
CA MET A 707 3.89 -41.97 6.68
C MET A 707 3.60 -42.66 5.34
N ILE A 708 4.64 -42.84 4.51
CA ILE A 708 4.48 -43.38 3.16
C ILE A 708 3.94 -44.82 3.20
N LEU A 709 4.39 -45.63 4.18
CA LEU A 709 3.95 -47.02 4.34
C LEU A 709 2.51 -47.19 4.82
N ARG A 710 1.91 -46.13 5.38
CA ARG A 710 0.51 -46.11 5.81
C ARG A 710 -0.45 -45.65 4.71
N ALA A 711 0.09 -45.11 3.62
CA ALA A 711 -0.72 -44.72 2.47
C ALA A 711 -1.27 -45.94 1.73
N GLU A 712 -2.49 -45.85 1.25
CA GLU A 712 -3.15 -46.82 0.38
C GLU A 712 -2.82 -46.55 -1.09
N TRP A 713 -2.43 -45.30 -1.41
CA TRP A 713 -2.04 -44.86 -2.74
C TRP A 713 -0.80 -43.96 -2.68
N ILE A 714 0.12 -44.14 -3.59
CA ILE A 714 1.34 -43.31 -3.68
C ILE A 714 1.40 -42.65 -5.06
N ILE A 715 1.75 -41.36 -5.05
CA ILE A 715 2.04 -40.57 -6.25
C ILE A 715 3.48 -40.06 -6.16
N TYR A 716 4.34 -40.47 -7.10
CA TYR A 716 5.70 -39.98 -7.19
C TYR A 716 5.81 -38.86 -8.23
N LEU A 717 6.25 -37.70 -7.76
CA LEU A 717 6.45 -36.48 -8.55
C LEU A 717 7.94 -36.24 -8.80
N ASP A 718 8.30 -35.95 -10.04
CA ASP A 718 9.63 -35.53 -10.43
C ASP A 718 9.57 -34.54 -11.58
N GLY A 719 10.28 -33.38 -11.42
CA GLY A 719 10.33 -32.32 -12.43
C GLY A 719 8.96 -31.81 -12.87
N GLY A 720 8.01 -31.71 -11.95
CA GLY A 720 6.64 -31.21 -12.22
C GLY A 720 5.77 -32.20 -13.01
N ARG A 721 6.11 -33.49 -13.01
CA ARG A 721 5.36 -34.57 -13.71
C ARG A 721 5.14 -35.75 -12.78
N VAL A 722 4.04 -36.47 -12.97
CA VAL A 722 3.81 -37.79 -12.34
C VAL A 722 4.68 -38.85 -13.05
N ARG A 723 5.57 -39.49 -12.31
CA ARG A 723 6.45 -40.56 -12.84
C ARG A 723 5.93 -41.95 -12.49
N ALA A 724 5.27 -42.08 -11.36
CA ALA A 724 4.67 -43.35 -10.95
C ALA A 724 3.48 -43.02 -10.02
N GLN A 725 2.43 -43.81 -10.12
CA GLN A 725 1.30 -43.79 -9.17
C GLN A 725 0.70 -45.19 -9.10
N ASN A 726 0.53 -45.71 -7.90
CA ASN A 726 -0.13 -47.00 -7.64
C ASN A 726 -0.20 -47.30 -6.13
N ASP A 727 -0.71 -48.47 -5.81
CA ASP A 727 -0.63 -49.08 -4.48
C ASP A 727 0.84 -49.28 -4.04
N PRO A 728 1.18 -49.07 -2.75
CA PRO A 728 2.53 -49.23 -2.22
C PRO A 728 3.15 -50.60 -2.49
N SER A 729 2.36 -51.68 -2.51
CA SER A 729 2.81 -53.02 -2.73
C SER A 729 3.36 -53.20 -4.14
N LEU A 730 2.77 -52.56 -5.13
CA LEU A 730 3.20 -52.57 -6.54
C LEU A 730 4.41 -51.67 -6.78
N LEU A 731 4.52 -50.57 -6.05
CA LEU A 731 5.59 -49.59 -6.20
C LEU A 731 6.88 -49.94 -5.45
N ARG A 732 6.89 -50.92 -4.55
CA ARG A 732 8.14 -51.42 -3.89
C ARG A 732 9.20 -51.90 -4.84
N LYS A 733 8.81 -52.42 -6.01
CA LYS A 733 9.73 -52.88 -7.05
C LYS A 733 10.16 -51.76 -8.00
N ASN A 734 9.57 -50.59 -7.91
CA ASN A 734 9.91 -49.46 -8.77
C ASN A 734 11.20 -48.79 -8.25
N LYS A 735 12.25 -48.76 -9.09
CA LYS A 735 13.57 -48.18 -8.75
C LYS A 735 13.49 -46.70 -8.33
N LEU A 736 12.50 -45.96 -8.77
CA LEU A 736 12.32 -44.54 -8.44
C LEU A 736 11.68 -44.35 -7.05
N VAL A 737 10.82 -45.27 -6.62
CA VAL A 737 10.05 -45.17 -5.38
C VAL A 737 10.70 -45.98 -4.25
N SER A 738 11.41 -47.06 -4.59
CA SER A 738 12.02 -47.94 -3.58
C SER A 738 12.95 -47.24 -2.58
N PRO A 739 13.75 -46.21 -2.92
CA PRO A 739 14.56 -45.50 -1.93
C PRO A 739 13.74 -44.82 -0.82
N PHE A 740 12.52 -44.34 -1.14
CA PHE A 740 11.62 -43.73 -0.17
C PHE A 740 10.92 -44.75 0.73
N LEU A 741 10.84 -45.99 0.30
CA LEU A 741 10.23 -47.12 1.03
C LEU A 741 11.24 -47.95 1.80
N ALA A 742 12.53 -47.93 1.41
CA ALA A 742 13.58 -48.79 1.96
C ALA A 742 14.29 -48.22 3.20
N ALA A 743 14.05 -46.96 3.54
CA ALA A 743 14.68 -46.29 4.68
C ALA A 743 13.89 -46.48 6.00
N ALA A 744 13.05 -47.53 6.09
CA ALA A 744 12.26 -47.90 7.27
C ALA A 744 12.84 -49.11 8.00
#